data_b671e3040886cd5eeb3a7294f1846474
#
_entry.id   b671e3040886cd5eeb3a7294f1846474
#
_cell.length_a   1.000
_cell.length_b   1.000
_cell.length_c   1.000
_cell.angle_alpha   90.00
_cell.angle_beta   90.00
_cell.angle_gamma   90.00
#
_symmetry.space_group_name_H-M   'P 1'
#
loop_
_entity.id
_entity.type
_entity.pdbx_description
1 polymer ?
#
loop_
_entity_poly.entity_id
_entity_poly.type
_entity_poly.pdbx_seq_one_letter_code
_entity_poly.pdbx_strand_id
1 'polypeptide(L)'
;MQQRRRRRPLIRTTAVTGCAALVSALGIIGVTSPGMASAGRPVAAQHNVQSTGCHLGHGIKHVIEISFDNVHFFRDNPNVPSDLQMMPNLLHFFTSNGTFLSNNHTPLIAHTADDLLTTATGLYGDRQGMPISNSYQAYNTDGTTDSAGSFAYWTDPVFDTAKAPNAGHDTNPSMVFSATPPATTSPPPAPNTTTPAPWVPFTRAGCDVGNVSTANTILENTAVDIPKVFGPNSPEAQQLAADPDPFKDAETADYVGIGVHCVKGSKFCSTAKGVKFGQTSPSPTAVSDVLPDEPGGYNGFQALFGHRYVAPQQGAGTPNLTRNGFQVTNAAGNLVDLNGNEIDGAFLTNHPGFPGFGPINASQSLAYTADMLESGVPVVYSYMADIHGNEHIPGVTACNGQPSALGSGTACYVAQAQYYNQAFGTFFKRLAADGITTKNTLFVLSSDEGDHEVGANVGRAIQPTPANCDGAKVSGATVTPDVLCTYPAGSFGELSGNITGLLATQKADMTPFSLEQDSAPEFYVTGNPGNDAPAVRSLERDVGGLTASNPYTGTTQPITNYLADPTEEAILHMVNADPARTPTFAMFAKPDYFLTPGSTMCSPCVTQNTNFAYDHGDYAAEINTNFLGIAGPGVRNLGLDGTAAADGPSSAGPNSGQVTVPDSGTTGTWLDETDIRPTLMYLTGLKDDYEHDGRVITQILANPNMALRSPGIATLGACYKQLNSSVGIFGTDTLIAATAAIESSSPGDATYLQTDQALRKLEVARDALAGQIKGELEAAAFGNVPIHGAGGQILGCQLLLHRADELASSG
;
A
#
# COMPACT_ATOMS: atom_id res chain seq x y z
N MET A 1 -29.95 -26.61 -7.44
CA MET A 1 -30.87 -25.79 -8.24
C MET A 1 -30.04 -25.02 -9.22
N GLN A 2 -30.21 -25.26 -10.51
CA GLN A 2 -29.36 -24.70 -11.56
C GLN A 2 -29.47 -23.18 -11.59
N GLN A 3 -28.38 -22.50 -11.31
CA GLN A 3 -28.23 -21.07 -11.59
C GLN A 3 -28.08 -20.90 -13.11
N ARG A 4 -29.04 -20.19 -13.69
CA ARG A 4 -28.97 -19.77 -15.08
C ARG A 4 -27.88 -18.71 -15.24
N ARG A 5 -26.77 -19.09 -15.88
CA ARG A 5 -25.76 -18.13 -16.37
C ARG A 5 -26.45 -17.07 -17.23
N ARG A 6 -26.42 -15.82 -16.82
CA ARG A 6 -26.82 -14.70 -17.67
C ARG A 6 -25.71 -14.45 -18.69
N ARG A 7 -26.02 -14.75 -19.94
CA ARG A 7 -25.15 -14.39 -21.07
C ARG A 7 -25.03 -12.87 -21.16
N ARG A 8 -23.80 -12.37 -21.19
CA ARG A 8 -23.49 -10.97 -21.52
C ARG A 8 -24.05 -10.65 -22.90
N PRO A 9 -24.55 -9.43 -23.15
CA PRO A 9 -24.98 -9.04 -24.49
C PRO A 9 -23.76 -8.93 -25.40
N LEU A 10 -23.70 -9.75 -26.43
CA LEU A 10 -22.76 -9.59 -27.54
C LEU A 10 -23.04 -8.26 -28.24
N ILE A 11 -22.08 -7.36 -28.19
CA ILE A 11 -22.05 -6.22 -29.11
C ILE A 11 -21.78 -6.79 -30.51
N ARG A 12 -22.80 -6.80 -31.33
CA ARG A 12 -22.67 -7.12 -32.75
C ARG A 12 -21.92 -5.97 -33.44
N THR A 13 -20.62 -6.13 -33.59
CA THR A 13 -19.87 -5.36 -34.59
C THR A 13 -20.07 -6.01 -35.96
N THR A 14 -20.53 -5.22 -36.88
CA THR A 14 -20.68 -5.62 -38.29
C THR A 14 -19.31 -6.05 -38.84
N ALA A 15 -19.23 -7.32 -39.22
CA ALA A 15 -18.02 -7.86 -39.82
C ALA A 15 -17.74 -7.17 -41.16
N VAL A 16 -16.64 -6.50 -41.27
CA VAL A 16 -16.01 -6.17 -42.56
C VAL A 16 -15.15 -7.37 -42.94
N THR A 17 -15.62 -8.12 -43.88
CA THR A 17 -14.93 -9.24 -44.54
C THR A 17 -13.69 -8.69 -45.28
N GLY A 18 -12.49 -8.99 -44.76
CA GLY A 18 -11.28 -8.68 -45.52
C GLY A 18 -10.02 -8.61 -44.70
N CYS A 19 -9.57 -9.71 -44.11
CA CYS A 19 -8.18 -9.93 -43.70
C CYS A 19 -7.91 -11.42 -43.34
N ALA A 20 -8.13 -12.28 -44.31
CA ALA A 20 -7.66 -13.67 -44.22
C ALA A 20 -6.42 -13.88 -45.12
N ALA A 21 -5.35 -13.17 -44.86
CA ALA A 21 -4.06 -13.41 -45.53
C ALA A 21 -2.89 -12.67 -44.83
N LEU A 22 -2.63 -12.92 -43.55
CA LEU A 22 -1.38 -12.45 -42.91
C LEU A 22 -1.02 -13.24 -41.63
N VAL A 23 -1.30 -14.52 -41.59
CA VAL A 23 -0.91 -15.40 -40.46
C VAL A 23 0.06 -16.52 -40.90
N SER A 24 0.81 -16.33 -41.96
CA SER A 24 1.75 -17.36 -42.45
C SER A 24 3.17 -16.85 -42.67
N ALA A 25 3.69 -15.98 -41.77
CA ALA A 25 5.10 -15.58 -41.84
C ALA A 25 5.63 -15.14 -40.47
N LEU A 26 5.52 -15.99 -39.46
CA LEU A 26 6.40 -15.91 -38.28
C LEU A 26 7.34 -17.11 -38.37
N GLY A 27 8.36 -16.96 -39.19
CA GLY A 27 9.52 -17.80 -39.16
C GLY A 27 10.25 -17.67 -37.84
N ILE A 28 10.55 -18.83 -37.27
CA ILE A 28 11.42 -18.92 -36.09
C ILE A 28 12.78 -18.31 -36.45
N ILE A 29 13.02 -17.07 -36.08
CA ILE A 29 14.36 -16.49 -36.01
C ILE A 29 14.87 -16.83 -34.62
N GLY A 30 15.76 -17.80 -34.56
CA GLY A 30 16.57 -18.07 -33.38
C GLY A 30 17.42 -16.84 -33.10
N VAL A 31 17.02 -16.03 -32.13
CA VAL A 31 17.81 -14.94 -31.62
C VAL A 31 18.78 -15.52 -30.61
N THR A 32 20.03 -15.76 -31.06
CA THR A 32 21.16 -15.89 -30.17
C THR A 32 21.35 -14.53 -29.48
N SER A 33 21.13 -14.48 -28.19
CA SER A 33 21.36 -13.30 -27.35
C SER A 33 22.81 -12.80 -27.55
N PRO A 34 23.02 -11.57 -28.03
CA PRO A 34 24.33 -10.92 -27.87
C PRO A 34 24.44 -10.55 -26.39
N GLY A 35 25.47 -11.08 -25.72
CA GLY A 35 25.83 -10.60 -24.39
C GLY A 35 25.90 -9.08 -24.40
N MET A 36 25.05 -8.44 -23.64
CA MET A 36 25.15 -7.01 -23.37
C MET A 36 26.41 -6.80 -22.54
N ALA A 37 27.44 -6.33 -23.21
CA ALA A 37 28.57 -5.70 -22.54
C ALA A 37 28.00 -4.52 -21.76
N SER A 38 28.07 -4.60 -20.43
CA SER A 38 27.82 -3.50 -19.52
C SER A 38 28.70 -2.33 -19.93
N ALA A 39 28.15 -1.38 -20.69
CA ALA A 39 28.73 -0.07 -20.83
C ALA A 39 28.67 0.58 -19.44
N GLY A 40 29.82 0.76 -18.82
CA GLY A 40 29.94 1.47 -17.55
C GLY A 40 29.15 2.78 -17.61
N ARG A 41 28.14 2.92 -16.77
CA ARG A 41 27.45 4.18 -16.56
C ARG A 41 28.50 5.23 -16.20
N PRO A 42 28.47 6.40 -16.82
CA PRO A 42 29.31 7.49 -16.36
C PRO A 42 28.90 7.77 -14.90
N VAL A 43 29.88 7.75 -14.01
CA VAL A 43 29.73 8.27 -12.65
C VAL A 43 29.19 9.68 -12.80
N ALA A 44 27.99 9.92 -12.34
CA ALA A 44 27.37 11.24 -12.36
C ALA A 44 28.33 12.20 -11.67
N ALA A 45 28.70 13.25 -12.37
CA ALA A 45 29.54 14.30 -11.82
C ALA A 45 28.86 14.80 -10.54
N GLN A 46 29.58 14.84 -9.43
CA GLN A 46 29.14 15.42 -8.19
C GLN A 46 28.83 16.90 -8.46
N HIS A 47 27.57 17.19 -8.71
CA HIS A 47 27.13 18.57 -8.67
C HIS A 47 27.11 19.00 -7.20
N ASN A 48 28.06 19.86 -6.84
CA ASN A 48 28.00 20.63 -5.61
C ASN A 48 26.79 21.58 -5.72
N VAL A 49 25.60 21.09 -5.35
CA VAL A 49 24.40 21.92 -5.26
C VAL A 49 24.48 22.65 -3.93
N GLN A 50 24.91 23.90 -3.98
CA GLN A 50 24.55 24.85 -2.94
C GLN A 50 23.03 25.03 -3.02
N SER A 51 22.28 24.60 -1.99
CA SER A 51 20.84 24.73 -1.97
C SER A 51 20.45 26.20 -1.95
N THR A 52 19.91 26.67 -3.08
CA THR A 52 19.35 28.02 -3.20
C THR A 52 17.86 28.07 -2.85
N GLY A 53 17.33 27.06 -2.17
CA GLY A 53 15.93 26.90 -1.79
C GLY A 53 15.23 25.77 -2.52
N CYS A 54 14.05 25.40 -2.08
CA CYS A 54 13.20 24.38 -2.68
C CYS A 54 12.60 24.88 -4.01
N HIS A 55 12.74 24.11 -5.08
CA HIS A 55 12.27 24.47 -6.41
C HIS A 55 11.39 23.36 -6.98
N LEU A 56 10.08 23.55 -6.88
CA LEU A 56 9.06 22.68 -7.46
C LEU A 56 8.40 23.34 -8.67
N GLY A 57 7.92 22.54 -9.60
CA GLY A 57 7.23 22.98 -10.82
C GLY A 57 5.88 23.62 -10.55
N HIS A 58 5.30 24.23 -11.60
CA HIS A 58 3.93 24.75 -11.62
C HIS A 58 3.56 25.75 -10.51
N GLY A 59 4.55 26.35 -9.84
CA GLY A 59 4.33 27.29 -8.74
C GLY A 59 3.99 26.62 -7.41
N ILE A 60 4.16 25.31 -7.33
CA ILE A 60 4.04 24.54 -6.09
C ILE A 60 5.13 24.97 -5.11
N LYS A 61 4.75 25.21 -3.88
CA LYS A 61 5.65 25.52 -2.76
C LYS A 61 5.64 24.44 -1.70
N HIS A 62 4.54 23.71 -1.61
CA HIS A 62 4.34 22.64 -0.64
C HIS A 62 3.72 21.43 -1.32
N VAL A 63 4.07 20.24 -0.81
CA VAL A 63 3.43 18.97 -1.13
C VAL A 63 3.00 18.33 0.19
N ILE A 64 1.77 17.92 0.28
CA ILE A 64 1.22 17.21 1.42
C ILE A 64 0.59 15.94 0.87
N GLU A 65 1.18 14.81 1.23
CA GLU A 65 0.65 13.49 0.91
C GLU A 65 0.12 12.86 2.19
N ILE A 66 -1.15 12.52 2.18
CA ILE A 66 -1.85 11.90 3.32
C ILE A 66 -2.33 10.54 2.85
N SER A 67 -1.85 9.48 3.47
CA SER A 67 -2.34 8.13 3.29
C SER A 67 -3.10 7.69 4.53
N PHE A 68 -4.28 7.15 4.34
CA PHE A 68 -5.02 6.48 5.40
C PHE A 68 -4.66 5.00 5.43
N ASP A 69 -4.83 4.40 6.61
CA ASP A 69 -4.95 2.99 6.84
C ASP A 69 -6.43 2.62 6.70
N ASN A 70 -6.74 1.74 5.74
CA ASN A 70 -8.01 1.03 5.58
C ASN A 70 -9.30 1.87 5.45
N VAL A 71 -9.19 3.16 5.18
CA VAL A 71 -10.35 4.03 4.98
C VAL A 71 -10.87 3.89 3.56
N HIS A 72 -12.18 3.76 3.39
CA HIS A 72 -12.78 3.57 2.08
C HIS A 72 -13.92 4.55 1.76
N PHE A 73 -14.25 4.67 0.49
CA PHE A 73 -15.29 5.58 -0.01
C PHE A 73 -16.62 4.88 -0.28
N PHE A 74 -16.66 3.58 -0.43
CA PHE A 74 -17.90 2.80 -0.53
C PHE A 74 -18.55 2.61 0.85
N ARG A 75 -19.74 2.06 0.87
CA ARG A 75 -20.48 1.79 2.10
C ARG A 75 -20.50 0.31 2.40
N ASP A 76 -20.09 -0.08 3.59
CA ASP A 76 -20.22 -1.46 4.09
C ASP A 76 -21.69 -1.82 4.25
N ASN A 77 -22.44 -0.91 4.79
CA ASN A 77 -23.87 -1.06 4.97
C ASN A 77 -24.60 0.04 4.17
N PRO A 78 -25.57 -0.28 3.30
CA PRO A 78 -26.32 0.72 2.51
C PRO A 78 -26.98 1.82 3.34
N ASN A 79 -27.26 1.53 4.62
CA ASN A 79 -27.90 2.47 5.53
C ASN A 79 -26.90 3.30 6.35
N VAL A 80 -25.60 3.03 6.23
CA VAL A 80 -24.52 3.75 6.91
C VAL A 80 -23.74 4.55 5.87
N PRO A 81 -23.41 5.82 6.13
CA PRO A 81 -22.52 6.57 5.27
C PRO A 81 -21.14 5.91 5.21
N SER A 82 -20.44 6.03 4.10
CA SER A 82 -19.04 5.62 4.04
C SER A 82 -18.17 6.48 4.95
N ASP A 83 -16.95 6.01 5.22
CA ASP A 83 -15.97 6.72 6.04
C ASP A 83 -15.77 8.16 5.58
N LEU A 84 -15.51 8.35 4.30
CA LEU A 84 -15.31 9.69 3.74
C LEU A 84 -16.60 10.53 3.73
N GLN A 85 -17.76 9.92 3.61
CA GLN A 85 -19.02 10.64 3.75
C GLN A 85 -19.24 11.10 5.20
N MET A 86 -18.72 10.39 6.20
CA MET A 86 -18.71 10.83 7.60
C MET A 86 -17.62 11.87 7.89
N MET A 87 -16.70 12.09 6.96
CA MET A 87 -15.66 13.12 7.01
C MET A 87 -15.86 14.24 5.97
N PRO A 88 -17.01 14.97 6.01
CA PRO A 88 -17.35 15.94 4.97
C PRO A 88 -16.35 17.10 4.85
N ASN A 89 -15.62 17.48 5.88
CA ASN A 89 -14.57 18.51 5.77
C ASN A 89 -13.43 18.02 4.86
N LEU A 90 -13.08 16.74 4.93
CA LEU A 90 -12.06 16.12 4.09
C LEU A 90 -12.59 15.92 2.66
N LEU A 91 -13.72 15.23 2.49
CA LEU A 91 -14.28 14.91 1.19
C LEU A 91 -14.59 16.18 0.38
N HIS A 92 -15.23 17.18 1.01
CA HIS A 92 -15.54 18.45 0.34
C HIS A 92 -14.29 19.26 0.00
N PHE A 93 -13.22 19.14 0.76
CA PHE A 93 -11.98 19.82 0.42
C PHE A 93 -11.49 19.39 -0.97
N PHE A 94 -11.41 18.10 -1.23
CA PHE A 94 -10.95 17.56 -2.52
C PHE A 94 -11.98 17.73 -3.64
N THR A 95 -13.26 17.43 -3.39
CA THR A 95 -14.30 17.56 -4.42
C THR A 95 -14.62 19.02 -4.80
N SER A 96 -14.30 19.98 -3.93
CA SER A 96 -14.52 21.41 -4.23
C SER A 96 -13.29 22.11 -4.81
N ASN A 97 -12.08 21.61 -4.56
CA ASN A 97 -10.85 22.30 -4.94
C ASN A 97 -9.97 21.52 -5.93
N GLY A 98 -10.32 20.27 -6.24
CA GLY A 98 -9.55 19.39 -7.10
C GLY A 98 -10.39 18.29 -7.71
N THR A 99 -9.84 17.10 -7.75
CA THR A 99 -10.48 15.88 -8.25
C THR A 99 -10.38 14.79 -7.20
N PHE A 100 -11.50 14.13 -6.96
CA PHE A 100 -11.58 12.94 -6.13
C PHE A 100 -11.94 11.76 -7.03
N LEU A 101 -11.02 10.81 -7.18
CA LEU A 101 -11.13 9.61 -8.01
C LEU A 101 -11.51 8.45 -7.09
N SER A 102 -12.67 7.86 -7.31
CA SER A 102 -13.24 6.81 -6.46
C SER A 102 -12.97 5.39 -6.96
N ASN A 103 -12.12 5.23 -7.96
CA ASN A 103 -11.84 3.96 -8.62
C ASN A 103 -10.33 3.73 -8.71
N ASN A 104 -9.63 3.93 -7.58
CA ASN A 104 -8.24 3.58 -7.38
C ASN A 104 -8.15 2.14 -6.86
N HIS A 105 -7.05 1.44 -7.13
CA HIS A 105 -6.88 0.03 -6.79
C HIS A 105 -5.52 -0.21 -6.16
N THR A 106 -5.49 -1.18 -5.26
CA THR A 106 -4.25 -1.64 -4.62
C THR A 106 -3.43 -2.53 -5.55
N PRO A 107 -2.14 -2.75 -5.27
CA PRO A 107 -1.43 -3.94 -5.76
C PRO A 107 -1.95 -5.22 -5.07
N LEU A 108 -1.27 -6.33 -5.23
CA LEU A 108 -1.42 -7.54 -4.45
C LEU A 108 -0.06 -7.90 -3.78
N ILE A 109 -0.10 -8.30 -2.50
CA ILE A 109 -1.28 -8.41 -1.63
C ILE A 109 -1.55 -7.04 -1.02
N ALA A 110 -2.84 -6.68 -0.87
CA ALA A 110 -3.25 -5.39 -0.33
C ALA A 110 -2.98 -5.31 1.18
N HIS A 111 -1.84 -4.76 1.53
CA HIS A 111 -1.36 -4.56 2.89
C HIS A 111 -0.52 -3.30 3.02
N THR A 112 -0.62 -2.64 4.17
CA THR A 112 -0.03 -1.34 4.49
C THR A 112 1.41 -1.18 3.98
N ALA A 113 2.28 -2.17 4.19
CA ALA A 113 3.69 -2.02 3.84
C ALA A 113 3.92 -2.04 2.32
N ASP A 114 3.25 -2.91 1.57
CA ASP A 114 3.34 -2.99 0.12
C ASP A 114 2.68 -1.78 -0.54
N ASP A 115 1.49 -1.43 -0.08
CA ASP A 115 0.69 -0.34 -0.65
C ASP A 115 1.33 1.03 -0.43
N LEU A 116 1.87 1.29 0.76
CA LEU A 116 2.66 2.51 1.01
C LEU A 116 3.93 2.59 0.14
N LEU A 117 4.62 1.46 -0.07
CA LEU A 117 5.78 1.44 -0.97
C LEU A 117 5.38 1.62 -2.42
N THR A 118 4.28 1.01 -2.84
CA THR A 118 3.73 1.17 -4.19
C THR A 118 3.32 2.62 -4.45
N THR A 119 2.61 3.25 -3.53
CA THR A 119 2.26 4.67 -3.61
C THR A 119 3.49 5.57 -3.64
N ALA A 120 4.48 5.30 -2.79
CA ALA A 120 5.70 6.12 -2.69
C ALA A 120 6.69 5.93 -3.85
N THR A 121 6.65 4.78 -4.54
CA THR A 121 7.62 4.45 -5.61
C THR A 121 7.02 4.40 -7.01
N GLY A 122 5.72 4.12 -7.13
CA GLY A 122 5.08 3.85 -8.42
C GLY A 122 5.44 2.50 -9.02
N LEU A 123 5.83 1.53 -8.18
CA LEU A 123 6.26 0.18 -8.57
C LEU A 123 5.40 -0.87 -7.88
N TYR A 124 5.20 -2.00 -8.55
CA TYR A 124 4.63 -3.20 -7.91
C TYR A 124 5.66 -3.94 -7.06
N GLY A 125 5.17 -4.86 -6.24
CA GLY A 125 5.95 -5.65 -5.29
C GLY A 125 7.14 -6.40 -5.90
N ASP A 126 7.01 -6.91 -7.11
CA ASP A 126 8.06 -7.62 -7.84
C ASP A 126 9.31 -6.76 -8.10
N ARG A 127 9.13 -5.46 -8.22
CA ARG A 127 10.21 -4.50 -8.46
C ARG A 127 10.66 -3.74 -7.23
N GLN A 128 9.75 -3.41 -6.34
CA GLN A 128 10.11 -2.77 -5.08
C GLN A 128 10.65 -3.79 -4.05
N GLY A 129 10.27 -5.05 -4.15
CA GLY A 129 10.77 -6.14 -3.32
C GLY A 129 9.92 -6.49 -2.10
N MET A 130 8.70 -6.00 -2.04
CA MET A 130 7.73 -6.24 -0.99
C MET A 130 6.42 -6.79 -1.56
N PRO A 131 6.37 -8.06 -2.00
CA PRO A 131 5.16 -8.64 -2.56
C PRO A 131 4.14 -9.08 -1.53
N ILE A 132 4.45 -8.96 -0.23
CA ILE A 132 3.66 -9.48 0.85
C ILE A 132 3.41 -8.37 1.86
N SER A 133 2.49 -8.57 2.70
CA SER A 133 2.04 -7.94 3.89
C SER A 133 3.09 -7.16 4.73
N ASN A 134 2.76 -6.94 5.96
CA ASN A 134 3.61 -6.29 6.96
C ASN A 134 4.79 -7.16 7.41
N SER A 135 4.86 -8.40 6.96
CA SER A 135 5.98 -9.33 7.14
C SER A 135 6.11 -10.30 5.97
N TYR A 136 7.20 -11.03 5.91
CA TYR A 136 7.48 -12.02 4.87
C TYR A 136 8.36 -13.14 5.38
N GLN A 137 8.42 -14.24 4.63
CA GLN A 137 9.37 -15.32 4.85
C GLN A 137 10.46 -15.29 3.77
N ALA A 138 11.64 -15.80 4.09
CA ALA A 138 12.72 -15.96 3.12
C ALA A 138 13.36 -17.34 3.24
N TYR A 139 13.49 -18.04 2.11
CA TYR A 139 14.14 -19.34 2.07
C TYR A 139 15.64 -19.26 2.35
N ASN A 140 16.10 -20.09 3.25
CA ASN A 140 17.49 -20.38 3.46
C ASN A 140 18.00 -21.38 2.41
N THR A 141 19.32 -21.48 2.29
CA THR A 141 19.97 -22.42 1.35
C THR A 141 19.71 -23.89 1.65
N ASP A 142 19.26 -24.22 2.86
CA ASP A 142 18.86 -25.57 3.26
C ASP A 142 17.37 -25.85 3.11
N GLY A 143 16.62 -24.86 2.59
CA GLY A 143 15.18 -24.95 2.35
C GLY A 143 14.30 -24.72 3.59
N THR A 144 14.88 -24.30 4.71
CA THR A 144 14.12 -23.69 5.82
C THR A 144 13.83 -22.23 5.52
N THR A 145 13.02 -21.57 6.34
CA THR A 145 12.73 -20.14 6.19
C THR A 145 13.05 -19.36 7.46
N ASP A 146 13.37 -18.09 7.30
CA ASP A 146 13.37 -17.07 8.34
C ASP A 146 12.26 -16.06 8.03
N SER A 147 11.56 -15.55 9.06
CA SER A 147 10.59 -14.48 8.89
C SER A 147 11.21 -13.12 9.22
N ALA A 148 10.71 -12.07 8.57
CA ALA A 148 11.15 -10.71 8.77
C ALA A 148 9.99 -9.73 8.60
N GLY A 149 10.05 -8.59 9.30
CA GLY A 149 9.11 -7.49 9.13
C GLY A 149 9.47 -6.61 7.93
N SER A 150 8.49 -5.91 7.41
CA SER A 150 8.56 -5.22 6.13
C SER A 150 8.76 -3.71 6.23
N PHE A 151 8.78 -3.14 7.43
CA PHE A 151 8.74 -1.69 7.64
C PHE A 151 10.09 -0.96 7.64
N ALA A 152 11.21 -1.62 7.42
CA ALA A 152 12.55 -1.02 7.45
C ALA A 152 13.21 -0.86 6.06
N TYR A 153 12.44 -0.46 5.07
CA TYR A 153 12.80 -0.58 3.65
C TYR A 153 14.07 0.18 3.24
N TRP A 154 14.23 1.45 3.61
CA TRP A 154 15.37 2.27 3.16
C TRP A 154 16.49 2.44 4.19
N THR A 155 16.34 1.93 5.38
CA THR A 155 17.25 2.18 6.48
C THR A 155 18.28 1.09 6.72
N ASP A 156 18.04 -0.13 6.26
CA ASP A 156 18.94 -1.26 6.52
C ASP A 156 19.25 -2.09 5.26
N PRO A 157 20.53 -2.29 4.93
CA PRO A 157 20.90 -3.16 3.80
C PRO A 157 20.64 -4.62 4.14
N VAL A 158 20.17 -5.37 3.16
CA VAL A 158 19.70 -6.76 3.26
C VAL A 158 20.75 -7.77 3.72
N PHE A 159 22.01 -7.43 3.74
CA PHE A 159 23.06 -8.42 4.03
C PHE A 159 23.39 -8.52 5.50
N ASP A 160 22.88 -9.55 6.14
CA ASP A 160 23.37 -9.97 7.46
C ASP A 160 24.57 -10.90 7.28
N THR A 161 25.77 -10.32 7.36
CA THR A 161 27.01 -11.08 7.32
C THR A 161 27.28 -11.91 8.58
N ALA A 162 26.46 -11.74 9.63
CA ALA A 162 26.65 -12.47 10.89
C ALA A 162 26.10 -13.90 10.82
N LYS A 163 25.22 -14.20 9.87
CA LYS A 163 24.61 -15.52 9.70
C LYS A 163 25.09 -16.21 8.42
N ALA A 164 26.37 -16.57 8.36
CA ALA A 164 26.85 -17.50 7.35
C ALA A 164 26.27 -18.92 7.62
N PRO A 165 25.84 -19.68 6.58
CA PRO A 165 26.07 -19.50 5.15
C PRO A 165 24.98 -18.69 4.43
N ASN A 166 24.01 -18.16 5.12
CA ASN A 166 22.86 -17.44 4.56
C ASN A 166 23.16 -15.95 4.38
N ALA A 167 24.42 -15.58 4.36
CA ALA A 167 24.87 -14.24 4.03
C ALA A 167 24.37 -13.86 2.62
N GLY A 168 23.33 -13.12 2.55
CA GLY A 168 22.63 -12.76 1.31
C GLY A 168 21.12 -12.76 1.48
N HIS A 169 20.62 -13.39 2.55
CA HIS A 169 19.23 -13.27 2.94
C HIS A 169 19.15 -12.34 4.12
N ASP A 170 18.20 -11.45 4.09
CA ASP A 170 17.96 -10.58 5.20
C ASP A 170 17.24 -11.33 6.30
N THR A 171 17.92 -11.53 7.39
CA THR A 171 17.35 -12.07 8.61
C THR A 171 17.05 -10.99 9.64
N ASN A 172 17.43 -9.75 9.32
CA ASN A 172 16.91 -8.56 9.96
C ASN A 172 15.88 -7.94 9.04
N PRO A 173 14.85 -7.34 9.56
CA PRO A 173 13.78 -6.75 8.75
C PRO A 173 14.32 -5.58 7.92
N SER A 174 14.73 -5.87 6.70
CA SER A 174 15.13 -4.89 5.72
C SER A 174 14.91 -5.45 4.32
N MET A 175 14.36 -4.62 3.47
CA MET A 175 14.05 -4.95 2.09
C MET A 175 15.11 -4.48 1.12
N VAL A 176 16.14 -3.82 1.61
CA VAL A 176 17.13 -3.12 0.82
C VAL A 176 18.29 -4.03 0.45
N PHE A 177 18.46 -4.32 -0.83
CA PHE A 177 19.67 -4.96 -1.33
C PHE A 177 20.80 -3.96 -1.44
N SER A 178 22.00 -4.32 -0.98
CA SER A 178 23.19 -3.52 -1.23
C SER A 178 23.59 -3.59 -2.71
N ALA A 179 23.83 -2.43 -3.34
CA ALA A 179 24.38 -2.38 -4.69
C ALA A 179 25.77 -3.02 -4.81
N THR A 180 26.48 -3.12 -3.68
CA THR A 180 27.81 -3.71 -3.59
C THR A 180 27.79 -4.76 -2.50
N PRO A 181 27.47 -6.01 -2.85
CA PRO A 181 27.47 -7.08 -1.88
C PRO A 181 28.87 -7.22 -1.24
N PRO A 182 28.95 -7.57 0.06
CA PRO A 182 30.21 -7.84 0.69
C PRO A 182 30.99 -8.88 -0.10
N ALA A 183 32.25 -8.63 -0.36
CA ALA A 183 33.13 -9.54 -1.13
C ALA A 183 33.29 -10.95 -0.48
N THR A 184 32.80 -11.10 0.74
CA THR A 184 32.86 -12.32 1.53
C THR A 184 31.67 -13.25 1.34
N THR A 185 30.62 -12.84 0.65
CA THR A 185 29.44 -13.69 0.38
C THR A 185 29.69 -14.58 -0.84
N SER A 186 29.35 -15.86 -0.74
CA SER A 186 29.49 -16.81 -1.84
C SER A 186 28.28 -17.75 -1.89
N PRO A 187 27.45 -17.71 -2.94
CA PRO A 187 27.56 -16.77 -4.07
C PRO A 187 27.28 -15.33 -3.65
N PRO A 188 27.84 -14.35 -4.37
CA PRO A 188 27.45 -12.97 -4.13
C PRO A 188 25.98 -12.83 -4.47
N PRO A 189 25.20 -12.09 -3.65
CA PRO A 189 23.80 -11.87 -3.93
C PRO A 189 23.61 -11.09 -5.25
N ALA A 190 22.41 -11.14 -5.79
CA ALA A 190 22.06 -10.37 -6.98
C ALA A 190 22.37 -8.87 -6.78
N PRO A 191 22.69 -8.15 -7.85
CA PRO A 191 22.85 -6.71 -7.77
C PRO A 191 21.60 -6.07 -7.16
N ASN A 192 21.81 -4.99 -6.42
CA ASN A 192 20.74 -4.21 -5.82
C ASN A 192 19.68 -3.84 -6.84
N THR A 193 18.45 -4.24 -6.59
CA THR A 193 17.28 -3.88 -7.36
C THR A 193 16.41 -2.83 -6.64
N THR A 194 16.80 -2.44 -5.42
CA THR A 194 16.06 -1.49 -4.61
C THR A 194 15.99 -0.12 -5.27
N THR A 195 14.80 0.43 -5.34
CA THR A 195 14.58 1.78 -5.82
C THR A 195 15.15 2.82 -4.86
N PRO A 196 15.56 3.98 -5.38
CA PRO A 196 15.90 5.11 -4.52
C PRO A 196 14.73 5.52 -3.64
N ALA A 197 15.05 6.02 -2.44
CA ALA A 197 14.06 6.49 -1.50
C ALA A 197 13.20 7.65 -2.07
N PRO A 198 11.90 7.73 -1.69
CA PRO A 198 10.95 8.66 -2.30
C PRO A 198 11.27 10.14 -2.05
N TRP A 199 12.04 10.46 -1.02
CA TRP A 199 12.49 11.85 -0.77
C TRP A 199 13.60 12.33 -1.70
N VAL A 200 14.28 11.44 -2.42
CA VAL A 200 15.45 11.76 -3.24
C VAL A 200 15.19 12.83 -4.31
N PRO A 201 14.16 12.78 -5.15
CA PRO A 201 13.89 13.84 -6.13
C PRO A 201 13.62 15.20 -5.47
N PHE A 202 12.94 15.22 -4.33
CA PHE A 202 12.65 16.44 -3.58
C PHE A 202 13.91 17.05 -2.98
N THR A 203 14.76 16.24 -2.33
CA THR A 203 16.00 16.74 -1.74
C THR A 203 16.99 17.20 -2.81
N ARG A 204 17.00 16.61 -4.00
CA ARG A 204 17.72 17.13 -5.16
C ARG A 204 17.19 18.48 -5.62
N ALA A 205 15.89 18.71 -5.52
CA ALA A 205 15.26 19.98 -5.84
C ALA A 205 15.47 21.04 -4.74
N GLY A 206 16.20 20.72 -3.69
CA GLY A 206 16.48 21.63 -2.56
C GLY A 206 15.38 21.63 -1.49
N CYS A 207 14.51 20.65 -1.46
CA CYS A 207 13.37 20.56 -0.56
C CYS A 207 13.64 19.57 0.58
N ASP A 208 13.47 20.01 1.82
CA ASP A 208 13.41 19.10 2.95
C ASP A 208 12.10 18.30 2.90
N VAL A 209 12.12 17.06 3.38
CA VAL A 209 10.97 16.15 3.37
C VAL A 209 10.70 15.64 4.78
N GLY A 210 9.52 15.95 5.29
CA GLY A 210 9.02 15.46 6.57
C GLY A 210 8.19 14.19 6.43
N ASN A 211 8.25 13.33 7.43
CA ASN A 211 7.46 12.13 7.55
C ASN A 211 6.78 12.07 8.91
N VAL A 212 5.51 11.73 8.92
CA VAL A 212 4.69 11.57 10.12
C VAL A 212 3.96 10.24 10.03
N SER A 213 4.33 9.29 10.87
CA SER A 213 3.77 7.92 10.90
C SER A 213 3.86 7.15 9.57
N THR A 214 4.71 7.55 8.65
CA THR A 214 4.81 6.90 7.35
C THR A 214 5.77 5.73 7.46
N ALA A 215 5.26 4.53 7.54
CA ALA A 215 6.05 3.30 7.51
C ALA A 215 6.99 3.28 6.28
N ASN A 216 8.09 2.56 6.39
CA ASN A 216 9.10 2.41 5.35
C ASN A 216 9.84 3.68 4.92
N THR A 217 9.49 4.84 5.43
CA THR A 217 10.13 6.12 5.07
C THR A 217 10.87 6.77 6.23
N ILE A 218 10.84 6.16 7.40
CA ILE A 218 11.49 6.61 8.64
C ILE A 218 12.22 5.44 9.30
N LEU A 219 12.88 5.76 10.41
CA LEU A 219 13.58 4.79 11.25
C LEU A 219 12.55 3.85 11.93
N GLU A 220 12.45 2.61 11.47
CA GLU A 220 11.43 1.66 11.92
C GLU A 220 12.00 0.52 12.76
N ASN A 221 13.16 0.01 12.42
CA ASN A 221 13.79 -1.08 13.18
C ASN A 221 14.69 -0.53 14.28
N THR A 222 14.11 -0.21 15.43
CA THR A 222 14.83 0.44 16.52
C THR A 222 16.03 -0.35 17.01
N ALA A 223 15.97 -1.68 17.04
CA ALA A 223 17.07 -2.51 17.50
C ALA A 223 18.30 -2.45 16.60
N VAL A 224 18.12 -2.22 15.32
CA VAL A 224 19.19 -2.20 14.31
C VAL A 224 19.53 -0.76 13.91
N ASP A 225 18.55 0.06 13.69
CA ASP A 225 18.71 1.39 13.10
C ASP A 225 19.24 2.42 14.09
N ILE A 226 18.77 2.45 15.32
CA ILE A 226 19.26 3.41 16.33
C ILE A 226 20.79 3.30 16.52
N PRO A 227 21.38 2.12 16.72
CA PRO A 227 22.84 1.99 16.79
C PRO A 227 23.57 2.38 15.50
N LYS A 228 22.97 2.20 14.34
CA LYS A 228 23.57 2.60 13.07
C LYS A 228 23.53 4.10 12.86
N VAL A 229 22.39 4.71 13.10
CA VAL A 229 22.15 6.14 12.85
C VAL A 229 22.91 7.00 13.87
N PHE A 230 22.80 6.69 15.15
CA PHE A 230 23.38 7.49 16.22
C PHE A 230 24.78 7.01 16.67
N GLY A 231 25.14 5.78 16.31
CA GLY A 231 26.36 5.11 16.73
C GLY A 231 26.15 4.09 17.86
N PRO A 232 26.91 2.98 17.86
CA PRO A 232 26.70 1.86 18.79
C PRO A 232 26.99 2.21 20.27
N ASN A 233 27.65 3.30 20.53
CA ASN A 233 27.95 3.79 21.90
C ASN A 233 27.27 5.12 22.20
N SER A 234 26.31 5.54 21.41
CA SER A 234 25.57 6.79 21.60
C SER A 234 24.65 6.70 22.83
N PRO A 235 24.22 7.84 23.38
CA PRO A 235 23.18 7.86 24.40
C PRO A 235 21.90 7.15 23.98
N GLU A 236 21.53 7.26 22.72
CA GLU A 236 20.35 6.64 22.12
C GLU A 236 20.47 5.11 22.10
N ALA A 237 21.61 4.58 21.64
CA ALA A 237 21.88 3.15 21.68
C ALA A 237 21.97 2.59 23.12
N GLN A 238 22.46 3.39 24.06
CA GLN A 238 22.49 3.01 25.48
C GLN A 238 21.08 2.97 26.08
N GLN A 239 20.20 3.90 25.68
CA GLN A 239 18.79 3.91 26.08
C GLN A 239 18.07 2.67 25.56
N LEU A 240 18.22 2.39 24.27
CA LEU A 240 17.69 1.18 23.64
C LEU A 240 18.16 -0.09 24.36
N ALA A 241 19.45 -0.19 24.68
CA ALA A 241 20.00 -1.35 25.37
C ALA A 241 19.52 -1.49 26.82
N ALA A 242 19.15 -0.38 27.45
CA ALA A 242 18.68 -0.33 28.83
C ALA A 242 17.16 -0.55 28.97
N ASP A 243 16.41 -0.52 27.86
CA ASP A 243 14.97 -0.74 27.87
C ASP A 243 14.66 -2.20 28.28
N PRO A 244 13.94 -2.41 29.38
CA PRO A 244 13.57 -3.73 29.84
C PRO A 244 12.46 -4.37 28.99
N ASP A 245 11.73 -3.59 28.18
CA ASP A 245 10.68 -4.09 27.32
C ASP A 245 11.26 -4.87 26.14
N PRO A 246 10.81 -6.11 25.88
CA PRO A 246 11.24 -6.89 24.73
C PRO A 246 10.87 -6.23 23.39
N PHE A 247 9.80 -5.44 23.36
CA PHE A 247 9.35 -4.70 22.16
C PHE A 247 9.98 -3.33 22.02
N LYS A 248 10.72 -2.87 23.05
CA LYS A 248 11.37 -1.54 23.02
C LYS A 248 10.41 -0.38 22.82
N ASP A 249 9.26 -0.41 23.48
CA ASP A 249 8.17 0.54 23.27
C ASP A 249 8.59 2.00 23.51
N ALA A 250 9.45 2.26 24.52
CA ALA A 250 9.93 3.59 24.80
C ALA A 250 10.74 4.20 23.65
N GLU A 251 11.64 3.40 23.09
CA GLU A 251 12.48 3.80 21.97
C GLU A 251 11.65 3.89 20.69
N THR A 252 10.69 2.99 20.50
CA THR A 252 9.75 3.05 19.39
C THR A 252 8.97 4.35 19.41
N ALA A 253 8.41 4.75 20.55
CA ALA A 253 7.70 6.02 20.67
C ALA A 253 8.62 7.25 20.48
N ASP A 254 9.89 7.14 20.80
CA ASP A 254 10.85 8.25 20.70
C ASP A 254 11.41 8.42 19.27
N TYR A 255 11.60 7.34 18.51
CA TYR A 255 12.37 7.36 17.24
C TYR A 255 11.60 6.90 16.02
N VAL A 256 10.57 6.09 16.17
CA VAL A 256 9.72 5.64 15.08
C VAL A 256 8.57 6.63 14.85
N GLY A 257 8.24 6.86 13.62
CA GLY A 257 7.04 7.59 13.21
C GLY A 257 7.25 9.08 12.92
N ILE A 258 8.36 9.68 13.31
CA ILE A 258 8.67 11.09 13.03
C ILE A 258 10.07 11.23 12.46
N GLY A 259 10.17 11.84 11.28
CA GLY A 259 11.45 12.09 10.63
C GLY A 259 11.41 13.31 9.72
N VAL A 260 12.60 13.88 9.46
CA VAL A 260 12.81 14.89 8.43
C VAL A 260 14.10 14.58 7.69
N HIS A 261 14.00 14.32 6.40
CA HIS A 261 15.13 14.19 5.49
C HIS A 261 15.48 15.57 4.94
N CYS A 262 16.57 16.11 5.40
CA CYS A 262 17.02 17.46 5.04
C CYS A 262 18.01 17.43 3.89
N VAL A 263 17.93 18.41 3.00
CA VAL A 263 19.04 18.68 2.10
C VAL A 263 20.29 19.05 2.88
N LYS A 264 21.45 18.68 2.40
CA LYS A 264 22.71 18.98 3.07
C LYS A 264 22.87 20.49 3.28
N GLY A 265 23.03 20.88 4.54
CA GLY A 265 23.14 22.28 4.93
C GLY A 265 21.81 22.99 5.11
N SER A 266 20.69 22.27 5.13
CA SER A 266 19.38 22.82 5.47
C SER A 266 19.41 23.47 6.86
N LYS A 267 18.75 24.60 6.98
CA LYS A 267 18.58 25.29 8.25
C LYS A 267 17.81 24.43 9.27
N PHE A 268 16.88 23.62 8.81
CA PHE A 268 16.05 22.76 9.68
C PHE A 268 16.91 21.73 10.43
N CYS A 269 17.84 21.05 9.75
CA CYS A 269 18.72 20.05 10.35
C CYS A 269 20.09 20.58 10.78
N SER A 270 20.44 21.84 10.50
CA SER A 270 21.80 22.39 10.72
C SER A 270 22.06 22.97 12.11
N THR A 271 21.04 23.11 12.96
CA THR A 271 21.16 23.74 14.28
C THR A 271 21.34 22.71 15.38
N ALA A 272 22.24 21.79 15.19
CA ALA A 272 22.35 20.63 16.05
C ALA A 272 23.17 20.88 17.30
N LYS A 273 22.53 20.86 18.45
CA LYS A 273 23.17 20.59 19.76
C LYS A 273 22.28 19.61 20.50
N GLY A 274 22.78 18.40 20.69
CA GLY A 274 21.99 17.27 21.14
C GLY A 274 21.12 17.47 22.36
N VAL A 275 19.96 16.86 22.32
CA VAL A 275 19.21 16.50 23.51
C VAL A 275 20.10 15.59 24.34
N LYS A 276 20.29 15.88 25.61
CA LYS A 276 21.06 15.01 26.45
C LYS A 276 20.21 13.83 26.89
N PHE A 277 20.80 12.65 26.86
CA PHE A 277 20.19 11.44 27.42
C PHE A 277 19.63 11.71 28.83
N GLY A 278 18.41 11.25 29.10
CA GLY A 278 17.74 11.45 30.40
C GLY A 278 17.09 12.81 30.61
N GLN A 279 17.01 13.68 29.61
CA GLN A 279 16.18 14.88 29.70
C GLN A 279 14.71 14.53 29.51
N THR A 280 13.88 14.90 30.46
CA THR A 280 12.43 14.71 30.42
C THR A 280 11.69 15.79 29.65
N SER A 281 12.37 16.85 29.26
CA SER A 281 11.81 17.93 28.46
C SER A 281 12.60 18.09 27.17
N PRO A 282 11.94 18.31 26.03
CA PRO A 282 12.63 18.54 24.78
C PRO A 282 13.60 19.67 24.87
N SER A 283 14.83 19.48 24.47
CA SER A 283 15.78 20.56 24.32
C SER A 283 15.42 21.39 23.09
N PRO A 284 15.55 22.73 23.13
CA PRO A 284 15.38 23.52 21.91
C PRO A 284 16.47 23.29 20.87
N THR A 285 17.39 22.38 21.13
CA THR A 285 18.54 22.08 20.27
C THR A 285 18.57 20.60 20.00
N ALA A 286 18.38 20.24 18.74
CA ALA A 286 18.48 18.87 18.23
C ALA A 286 19.85 18.60 17.58
N VAL A 287 20.24 17.35 17.49
CA VAL A 287 21.39 16.90 16.69
C VAL A 287 20.87 16.47 15.35
N SER A 288 21.52 16.92 14.27
CA SER A 288 21.30 16.37 12.95
C SER A 288 22.10 15.09 12.78
N ASP A 289 21.44 14.05 12.31
CA ASP A 289 22.07 12.77 12.05
C ASP A 289 22.53 12.74 10.58
N VAL A 290 23.68 12.12 10.35
CA VAL A 290 24.12 11.85 8.99
C VAL A 290 23.58 10.48 8.64
N LEU A 291 22.66 10.44 7.68
CA LEU A 291 22.18 9.17 7.15
C LEU A 291 23.34 8.35 6.59
N PRO A 292 23.34 7.02 6.76
CA PRO A 292 24.16 6.14 5.96
C PRO A 292 23.87 6.41 4.48
N ASP A 293 24.81 6.02 3.59
CA ASP A 293 24.59 6.13 2.15
C ASP A 293 23.27 5.43 1.80
N GLU A 294 22.39 6.18 1.19
CA GLU A 294 21.08 5.68 0.76
C GLU A 294 21.23 4.56 -0.28
N PRO A 295 20.34 3.59 -0.32
CA PRO A 295 20.31 2.60 -1.38
C PRO A 295 20.29 3.26 -2.75
N GLY A 296 21.09 2.75 -3.69
CA GLY A 296 21.29 3.38 -4.99
C GLY A 296 22.36 4.48 -5.03
N GLY A 297 23.11 4.68 -3.92
CA GLY A 297 24.29 5.55 -3.90
C GLY A 297 23.98 7.03 -3.70
N TYR A 298 22.84 7.37 -3.12
CA TYR A 298 22.50 8.73 -2.76
C TYR A 298 23.16 9.12 -1.44
N ASN A 299 23.81 10.26 -1.45
CA ASN A 299 24.48 10.80 -0.28
C ASN A 299 24.27 12.32 -0.18
N GLY A 300 24.62 12.89 0.94
CA GLY A 300 24.55 14.32 1.15
C GLY A 300 23.28 14.81 1.83
N PHE A 301 22.51 13.92 2.39
CA PHE A 301 21.39 14.23 3.25
C PHE A 301 21.85 14.36 4.70
N GLN A 302 21.00 15.03 5.46
CA GLN A 302 20.98 14.97 6.91
C GLN A 302 19.57 14.59 7.31
N ALA A 303 19.39 13.93 8.44
CA ALA A 303 18.06 13.63 8.94
C ALA A 303 17.95 13.92 10.43
N LEU A 304 16.73 14.21 10.85
CA LEU A 304 16.32 14.19 12.26
C LEU A 304 15.27 13.10 12.38
N PHE A 305 15.52 12.13 13.24
CA PHE A 305 14.57 11.07 13.55
C PHE A 305 14.06 11.21 14.97
N GLY A 306 12.80 10.82 15.20
CA GLY A 306 12.16 10.85 16.49
C GLY A 306 11.72 12.23 16.96
N HIS A 307 10.67 12.25 17.78
CA HIS A 307 10.11 13.51 18.28
C HIS A 307 11.13 14.32 19.09
N ARG A 308 12.06 13.67 19.77
CA ARG A 308 13.09 14.30 20.60
C ARG A 308 13.99 15.26 19.83
N TYR A 309 14.23 14.96 18.55
CA TYR A 309 15.05 15.78 17.67
C TYR A 309 14.23 16.70 16.78
N VAL A 310 13.06 16.24 16.31
CA VAL A 310 12.19 16.98 15.40
C VAL A 310 11.37 18.04 16.13
N ALA A 311 10.79 17.71 17.25
CA ALA A 311 9.91 18.60 18.00
C ALA A 311 10.53 19.97 18.38
N PRO A 312 11.82 20.07 18.81
CA PRO A 312 12.44 21.36 19.08
C PRO A 312 12.49 22.27 17.86
N GLN A 313 12.63 21.73 16.64
CA GLN A 313 12.64 22.52 15.41
C GLN A 313 11.25 23.05 15.05
N GLN A 314 10.20 22.43 15.57
CA GLN A 314 8.80 22.85 15.42
C GLN A 314 8.36 23.86 16.48
N GLY A 315 9.14 24.04 17.54
CA GLY A 315 8.87 24.99 18.59
C GLY A 315 8.74 24.40 19.99
N ALA A 316 8.90 23.10 20.17
CA ALA A 316 8.94 22.48 21.49
C ALA A 316 10.02 23.12 22.36
N GLY A 317 9.74 23.29 23.66
CA GLY A 317 10.58 24.04 24.59
C GLY A 317 10.21 25.53 24.72
N THR A 318 9.33 26.05 23.87
CA THR A 318 8.80 27.42 23.95
C THR A 318 7.40 27.41 24.58
N PRO A 319 7.19 27.85 25.81
CA PRO A 319 5.88 27.80 26.45
C PRO A 319 4.82 28.64 25.71
N ASN A 320 3.61 28.07 25.55
CA ASN A 320 2.45 28.75 24.97
C ASN A 320 2.73 29.35 23.59
N LEU A 321 3.55 28.67 22.76
CA LEU A 321 3.78 29.09 21.39
C LEU A 321 2.48 28.99 20.59
N THR A 322 2.19 30.05 19.84
CA THR A 322 1.08 30.06 18.89
C THR A 322 1.57 30.53 17.52
N ARG A 323 0.99 29.97 16.43
CA ARG A 323 1.20 30.42 15.05
C ARG A 323 -0.15 30.75 14.43
N ASN A 324 -0.30 31.95 13.94
CA ASN A 324 -1.54 32.44 13.30
C ASN A 324 -2.83 32.18 14.10
N GLY A 325 -2.72 32.18 15.46
CA GLY A 325 -3.85 31.95 16.36
C GLY A 325 -4.08 30.49 16.75
N PHE A 326 -3.31 29.55 16.20
CA PHE A 326 -3.35 28.13 16.56
C PHE A 326 -2.25 27.83 17.58
N GLN A 327 -2.59 27.05 18.59
CA GLN A 327 -1.64 26.62 19.62
C GLN A 327 -0.69 25.57 19.04
N VAL A 328 0.60 25.71 19.32
CA VAL A 328 1.66 24.79 18.93
C VAL A 328 2.22 24.07 20.15
N THR A 329 2.37 24.78 21.26
CA THR A 329 2.86 24.20 22.51
C THR A 329 1.99 24.62 23.70
N ASN A 330 1.98 23.77 24.72
CA ASN A 330 1.32 24.06 25.99
C ASN A 330 2.18 24.96 26.92
N ALA A 331 1.72 25.17 28.17
CA ALA A 331 2.43 25.97 29.16
C ALA A 331 3.79 25.37 29.58
N ALA A 332 3.98 24.08 29.43
CA ALA A 332 5.27 23.42 29.68
C ALA A 332 6.22 23.50 28.46
N GLY A 333 5.73 23.92 27.32
CA GLY A 333 6.47 23.96 26.06
C GLY A 333 6.42 22.65 25.27
N ASN A 334 5.53 21.71 25.63
CA ASN A 334 5.34 20.46 24.88
C ASN A 334 4.41 20.70 23.71
N LEU A 335 4.63 19.99 22.58
CA LEU A 335 3.76 20.06 21.41
C LEU A 335 2.35 19.62 21.76
N VAL A 336 1.38 20.24 21.11
CA VAL A 336 -0.04 19.91 21.29
C VAL A 336 -0.69 19.53 19.97
N ASP A 337 -1.71 18.69 20.07
CA ASP A 337 -2.55 18.31 18.97
C ASP A 337 -3.41 19.50 18.46
N LEU A 338 -4.20 19.28 17.41
CA LEU A 338 -5.07 20.34 16.86
C LEU A 338 -6.16 20.81 17.83
N ASN A 339 -6.42 20.09 18.91
CA ASN A 339 -7.38 20.43 19.96
C ASN A 339 -6.73 21.11 21.18
N GLY A 340 -5.40 21.24 21.18
CA GLY A 340 -4.63 21.84 22.28
C GLY A 340 -4.26 20.86 23.39
N ASN A 341 -4.49 19.57 23.23
CA ASN A 341 -4.03 18.53 24.14
C ASN A 341 -2.55 18.27 23.91
N GLU A 342 -1.81 17.97 24.98
CA GLU A 342 -0.42 17.54 24.85
C GLU A 342 -0.36 16.24 24.02
N ILE A 343 0.57 16.18 23.08
CA ILE A 343 0.87 14.96 22.36
C ILE A 343 1.73 14.10 23.28
N ASP A 344 1.15 13.04 23.80
CA ASP A 344 1.78 12.12 24.75
C ASP A 344 1.77 10.71 24.16
N GLY A 345 2.77 9.91 24.49
CA GLY A 345 2.85 8.52 24.05
C GLY A 345 1.72 7.69 24.62
N ALA A 346 1.00 6.96 23.78
CA ALA A 346 -0.09 6.10 24.22
C ALA A 346 0.41 4.91 25.05
N PHE A 347 1.60 4.39 24.74
CA PHE A 347 2.23 3.27 25.44
C PHE A 347 2.96 3.70 26.72
N LEU A 348 3.43 4.93 26.78
CA LEU A 348 4.27 5.43 27.84
C LEU A 348 3.67 6.75 28.38
N THR A 349 2.86 6.64 29.40
CA THR A 349 2.36 7.80 30.11
C THR A 349 3.54 8.63 30.65
N ASN A 350 3.55 9.93 30.35
CA ASN A 350 4.57 10.92 30.68
C ASN A 350 5.81 10.95 29.77
N HIS A 351 5.71 10.43 28.54
CA HIS A 351 6.67 10.72 27.49
C HIS A 351 6.07 11.72 26.50
N PRO A 352 6.23 13.02 26.66
CA PRO A 352 5.75 14.01 25.71
C PRO A 352 6.36 13.77 24.35
N GLY A 353 5.53 13.52 23.35
CA GLY A 353 6.02 13.30 22.02
C GLY A 353 5.10 12.47 21.13
N PHE A 354 5.66 11.86 20.14
CA PHE A 354 4.94 11.03 19.22
C PHE A 354 4.52 9.70 19.88
N PRO A 355 3.24 9.33 19.83
CA PRO A 355 2.72 8.16 20.55
C PRO A 355 3.11 6.81 19.94
N GLY A 356 3.89 6.77 18.88
CA GLY A 356 4.21 5.58 18.12
C GLY A 356 3.36 5.45 16.87
N PHE A 357 3.57 4.38 16.12
CA PHE A 357 2.99 4.19 14.80
C PHE A 357 1.47 3.89 14.85
N GLY A 358 1.04 2.88 15.57
CA GLY A 358 -0.34 2.44 15.57
C GLY A 358 -1.34 3.36 16.28
N PRO A 359 -1.04 3.91 17.47
CA PRO A 359 -2.04 4.60 18.27
C PRO A 359 -2.15 6.10 18.00
N ILE A 360 -1.51 6.63 16.95
CA ILE A 360 -1.59 8.05 16.63
C ILE A 360 -2.95 8.41 16.03
N ASN A 361 -3.63 9.38 16.60
CA ASN A 361 -4.89 9.85 16.05
C ASN A 361 -4.71 11.03 15.07
N ALA A 362 -5.74 11.29 14.27
CA ALA A 362 -5.72 12.34 13.26
C ALA A 362 -5.34 13.72 13.79
N SER A 363 -5.77 14.10 14.99
CA SER A 363 -5.43 15.40 15.56
C SER A 363 -3.94 15.55 15.82
N GLN A 364 -3.28 14.47 16.20
CA GLN A 364 -1.84 14.42 16.45
C GLN A 364 -1.03 14.42 15.16
N SER A 365 -1.34 13.50 14.22
CA SER A 365 -0.67 13.42 12.91
C SER A 365 -0.77 14.73 12.13
N LEU A 366 -1.96 15.31 12.06
CA LEU A 366 -2.18 16.57 11.36
C LEU A 366 -1.55 17.77 12.06
N ALA A 367 -1.42 17.76 13.40
CA ALA A 367 -0.68 18.79 14.12
C ALA A 367 0.81 18.74 13.77
N TYR A 368 1.45 17.57 13.82
CA TYR A 368 2.83 17.40 13.39
C TYR A 368 3.05 17.82 11.94
N THR A 369 2.16 17.41 11.05
CA THR A 369 2.20 17.79 9.62
C THR A 369 2.15 19.31 9.45
N ALA A 370 1.21 19.99 10.13
CA ALA A 370 1.11 21.44 10.09
C ALA A 370 2.37 22.11 10.68
N ASP A 371 2.86 21.62 11.82
CA ASP A 371 4.05 22.19 12.49
C ASP A 371 5.31 22.05 11.63
N MET A 372 5.49 20.94 10.92
CA MET A 372 6.58 20.77 9.95
C MET A 372 6.51 21.80 8.82
N LEU A 373 5.34 21.93 8.19
CA LEU A 373 5.12 22.88 7.10
C LEU A 373 5.36 24.33 7.55
N GLU A 374 4.79 24.73 8.68
CA GLU A 374 4.94 26.06 9.28
C GLU A 374 6.38 26.35 9.74
N SER A 375 7.16 25.31 10.06
CA SER A 375 8.58 25.41 10.41
C SER A 375 9.50 25.52 9.21
N GLY A 376 8.98 25.24 8.00
CA GLY A 376 9.68 25.42 6.74
C GLY A 376 10.08 24.13 6.04
N VAL A 377 9.53 22.99 6.42
CA VAL A 377 9.61 21.71 5.66
C VAL A 377 8.56 21.75 4.55
N PRO A 378 8.95 21.83 3.28
CA PRO A 378 7.99 22.08 2.20
C PRO A 378 7.22 20.83 1.74
N VAL A 379 7.73 19.65 1.98
CA VAL A 379 7.13 18.37 1.56
C VAL A 379 6.89 17.54 2.81
N VAL A 380 5.69 17.01 3.00
CA VAL A 380 5.37 16.16 4.16
C VAL A 380 4.51 14.98 3.69
N TYR A 381 4.97 13.79 4.04
CA TYR A 381 4.22 12.55 3.99
C TYR A 381 3.60 12.30 5.36
N SER A 382 2.32 12.03 5.41
CA SER A 382 1.58 11.82 6.67
C SER A 382 0.69 10.59 6.54
N TYR A 383 0.83 9.69 7.48
CA TYR A 383 -0.03 8.51 7.58
C TYR A 383 -1.09 8.73 8.65
N MET A 384 -2.26 8.19 8.44
CA MET A 384 -3.43 8.33 9.30
C MET A 384 -3.89 6.94 9.69
N ALA A 385 -3.90 6.66 10.98
CA ALA A 385 -4.35 5.37 11.51
C ALA A 385 -5.81 5.05 11.13
N ASP A 386 -6.11 3.76 11.09
CA ASP A 386 -7.41 3.20 10.80
C ASP A 386 -8.52 3.73 11.74
N ILE A 387 -9.67 4.08 11.16
CA ILE A 387 -10.85 4.50 11.93
C ILE A 387 -11.72 3.31 12.37
N HIS A 388 -11.50 2.12 11.84
CA HIS A 388 -12.24 0.91 12.17
C HIS A 388 -11.77 0.27 13.47
N GLY A 389 -10.54 0.55 13.89
CA GLY A 389 -9.99 0.20 15.19
C GLY A 389 -10.60 1.04 16.33
N ASN A 390 -10.42 0.60 17.56
CA ASN A 390 -10.79 1.38 18.75
C ASN A 390 -9.62 2.24 19.18
N GLU A 391 -9.34 3.29 18.41
CA GLU A 391 -8.27 4.21 18.70
C GLU A 391 -8.51 4.98 20.01
N HIS A 392 -7.43 5.24 20.74
CA HIS A 392 -7.53 5.98 21.98
C HIS A 392 -7.70 7.48 21.70
N ILE A 393 -8.94 7.93 21.52
CA ILE A 393 -9.27 9.32 21.23
C ILE A 393 -9.61 10.03 22.54
N PRO A 394 -8.81 11.00 22.97
CA PRO A 394 -9.07 11.73 24.21
C PRO A 394 -10.44 12.40 24.21
N GLY A 395 -11.24 12.11 25.24
CA GLY A 395 -12.55 12.74 25.42
C GLY A 395 -13.71 12.12 24.63
N VAL A 396 -13.49 11.07 23.85
CA VAL A 396 -14.54 10.34 23.13
C VAL A 396 -15.06 9.21 24.04
N THR A 397 -16.10 9.51 24.83
CA THR A 397 -16.66 8.57 25.80
C THR A 397 -17.37 7.39 25.14
N ALA A 398 -17.84 7.52 23.91
CA ALA A 398 -18.50 6.46 23.16
C ALA A 398 -17.59 5.25 22.92
N CYS A 399 -16.27 5.45 22.89
CA CYS A 399 -15.29 4.40 22.68
C CYS A 399 -14.79 3.76 23.98
N ASN A 400 -15.11 4.33 25.15
CA ASN A 400 -14.64 3.79 26.43
C ASN A 400 -15.23 2.40 26.70
N GLY A 401 -14.36 1.41 26.82
CA GLY A 401 -14.76 0.02 27.12
C GLY A 401 -15.45 -0.70 25.95
N GLN A 402 -15.37 -0.14 24.75
CA GLN A 402 -15.79 -0.87 23.54
C GLN A 402 -14.70 -1.88 23.14
N PRO A 403 -15.08 -2.96 22.42
CA PRO A 403 -14.09 -3.84 21.79
C PRO A 403 -13.24 -3.06 20.79
N SER A 404 -12.08 -3.60 20.43
CA SER A 404 -11.23 -3.04 19.38
C SER A 404 -11.89 -3.06 17.99
N ALA A 405 -12.83 -3.96 17.78
CA ALA A 405 -13.57 -4.07 16.53
C ALA A 405 -14.86 -3.25 16.56
N LEU A 406 -15.02 -2.37 15.59
CA LEU A 406 -16.14 -1.45 15.49
C LEU A 406 -16.90 -1.68 14.17
N GLY A 407 -18.07 -2.33 14.25
CA GLY A 407 -18.92 -2.45 13.07
C GLY A 407 -19.44 -1.08 12.57
N SER A 408 -19.69 -0.98 11.27
CA SER A 408 -20.10 0.26 10.62
C SER A 408 -21.33 0.89 11.28
N GLY A 409 -21.27 2.19 11.53
CA GLY A 409 -22.35 2.95 12.19
C GLY A 409 -22.50 2.72 13.70
N THR A 410 -21.64 1.96 14.35
CA THR A 410 -21.65 1.89 15.82
C THR A 410 -21.25 3.23 16.45
N ALA A 411 -21.60 3.45 17.70
CA ALA A 411 -21.41 4.76 18.33
C ALA A 411 -19.93 5.18 18.38
N CYS A 412 -19.01 4.26 18.64
CA CYS A 412 -17.59 4.58 18.66
C CYS A 412 -17.06 4.84 17.24
N TYR A 413 -17.38 4.00 16.27
CA TYR A 413 -17.02 4.19 14.87
C TYR A 413 -17.44 5.58 14.35
N VAL A 414 -18.72 5.96 14.54
CA VAL A 414 -19.21 7.30 14.17
C VAL A 414 -18.47 8.42 14.91
N ALA A 415 -18.18 8.22 16.19
CA ALA A 415 -17.46 9.21 16.99
C ALA A 415 -16.00 9.40 16.50
N GLN A 416 -15.33 8.32 16.09
CA GLN A 416 -13.98 8.39 15.51
C GLN A 416 -14.01 9.13 14.17
N ALA A 417 -14.89 8.77 13.25
CA ALA A 417 -15.02 9.44 11.97
C ALA A 417 -15.32 10.95 12.15
N GLN A 418 -16.16 11.32 13.10
CA GLN A 418 -16.43 12.72 13.43
C GLN A 418 -15.22 13.43 14.02
N TYR A 419 -14.42 12.75 14.83
CA TYR A 419 -13.20 13.30 15.37
C TYR A 419 -12.18 13.60 14.27
N TYR A 420 -11.99 12.67 13.36
CA TYR A 420 -11.15 12.86 12.17
C TYR A 420 -11.67 14.01 11.30
N ASN A 421 -12.97 14.06 11.05
CA ASN A 421 -13.58 15.17 10.31
C ASN A 421 -13.29 16.54 10.94
N GLN A 422 -13.37 16.65 12.27
CA GLN A 422 -13.05 17.89 12.99
C GLN A 422 -11.57 18.25 12.90
N ALA A 423 -10.68 17.26 13.01
CA ALA A 423 -9.24 17.42 12.87
C ALA A 423 -8.89 17.97 11.48
N PHE A 424 -9.42 17.39 10.40
CA PHE A 424 -9.23 17.90 9.04
C PHE A 424 -9.78 19.33 8.86
N GLY A 425 -10.96 19.61 9.42
CA GLY A 425 -11.52 20.95 9.38
C GLY A 425 -10.64 22.00 10.05
N THR A 426 -9.99 21.63 11.17
CA THR A 426 -9.03 22.50 11.88
C THR A 426 -7.72 22.61 11.12
N PHE A 427 -7.21 21.51 10.60
CA PHE A 427 -5.98 21.44 9.82
C PHE A 427 -6.02 22.35 8.59
N PHE A 428 -7.05 22.22 7.75
CA PHE A 428 -7.16 23.07 6.55
C PHE A 428 -7.32 24.57 6.90
N LYS A 429 -8.00 24.90 8.00
CA LYS A 429 -8.10 26.29 8.48
C LYS A 429 -6.75 26.82 8.95
N ARG A 430 -5.98 26.00 9.67
CA ARG A 430 -4.65 26.33 10.17
C ARG A 430 -3.69 26.58 9.00
N LEU A 431 -3.62 25.67 8.05
CA LEU A 431 -2.79 25.82 6.86
C LEU A 431 -3.16 27.07 6.05
N ALA A 432 -4.46 27.30 5.87
CA ALA A 432 -4.93 28.48 5.15
C ALA A 432 -4.55 29.80 5.84
N ALA A 433 -4.56 29.84 7.17
CA ALA A 433 -4.13 31.00 7.95
C ALA A 433 -2.62 31.29 7.78
N ASP A 434 -1.83 30.26 7.50
CA ASP A 434 -0.40 30.37 7.18
C ASP A 434 -0.11 30.57 5.69
N GLY A 435 -1.15 30.68 4.87
CA GLY A 435 -1.05 30.88 3.44
C GLY A 435 -0.75 29.63 2.62
N ILE A 436 -0.82 28.44 3.25
CA ILE A 436 -0.67 27.12 2.62
C ILE A 436 -2.04 26.70 2.11
N THR A 437 -2.26 26.82 0.80
CA THR A 437 -3.56 26.64 0.16
C THR A 437 -3.42 25.91 -1.17
N THR A 438 -4.50 25.47 -1.77
CA THR A 438 -4.51 24.84 -3.10
C THR A 438 -3.99 25.74 -4.24
N LYS A 439 -3.67 27.01 -3.97
CA LYS A 439 -3.03 27.91 -4.95
C LYS A 439 -1.51 27.68 -5.05
N ASN A 440 -0.89 27.13 -4.02
CA ASN A 440 0.55 26.95 -3.92
C ASN A 440 0.97 25.60 -3.32
N THR A 441 0.00 24.75 -3.02
CA THR A 441 0.22 23.46 -2.37
C THR A 441 -0.48 22.36 -3.15
N LEU A 442 0.24 21.29 -3.41
CA LEU A 442 -0.32 20.05 -3.92
C LEU A 442 -0.71 19.18 -2.72
N PHE A 443 -2.00 18.92 -2.60
CA PHE A 443 -2.56 17.99 -1.63
C PHE A 443 -2.88 16.69 -2.35
N VAL A 444 -2.40 15.58 -1.78
CA VAL A 444 -2.67 14.21 -2.23
C VAL A 444 -3.25 13.44 -1.06
N LEU A 445 -4.30 12.69 -1.31
CA LEU A 445 -5.00 11.88 -0.33
C LEU A 445 -5.25 10.51 -0.93
N SER A 446 -4.77 9.46 -0.28
CA SER A 446 -5.03 8.06 -0.64
C SER A 446 -5.42 7.26 0.59
N SER A 447 -5.85 6.04 0.41
CA SER A 447 -5.79 4.97 1.39
C SER A 447 -4.80 3.94 0.86
N ASP A 448 -4.15 3.22 1.74
CA ASP A 448 -3.34 2.07 1.36
C ASP A 448 -4.24 0.96 0.82
N GLU A 449 -5.19 0.44 1.58
CA GLU A 449 -6.19 -0.52 1.12
C GLU A 449 -7.60 -0.15 1.59
N GLY A 450 -8.59 -0.93 1.18
CA GLY A 450 -9.91 -0.97 1.77
C GLY A 450 -10.03 -2.16 2.72
N ASP A 451 -11.16 -2.23 3.41
CA ASP A 451 -11.48 -3.32 4.32
C ASP A 451 -12.76 -4.06 3.92
N HIS A 452 -12.82 -5.33 4.29
CA HIS A 452 -14.03 -6.12 4.32
C HIS A 452 -14.63 -6.12 5.72
N GLU A 453 -15.87 -5.65 5.89
CA GLU A 453 -16.60 -5.74 7.16
C GLU A 453 -17.05 -7.18 7.39
N VAL A 454 -16.34 -7.90 8.25
CA VAL A 454 -16.48 -9.33 8.45
C VAL A 454 -17.80 -9.70 9.13
N GLY A 455 -18.61 -10.50 8.47
CA GLY A 455 -19.91 -10.97 8.98
C GLY A 455 -21.11 -10.12 8.58
N ALA A 456 -20.96 -8.81 8.44
CA ALA A 456 -22.07 -7.94 8.11
C ALA A 456 -22.52 -8.05 6.64
N ASN A 457 -21.59 -8.39 5.76
CA ASN A 457 -21.77 -8.31 4.30
C ASN A 457 -21.72 -9.63 3.54
N VAL A 458 -21.74 -10.76 4.21
CA VAL A 458 -21.71 -12.05 3.53
C VAL A 458 -22.90 -12.18 2.58
N GLY A 459 -22.62 -11.73 1.34
CA GLY A 459 -23.55 -11.81 0.24
C GLY A 459 -24.75 -10.90 0.36
N ARG A 460 -24.64 -9.62 0.74
CA ARG A 460 -25.67 -8.53 0.74
C ARG A 460 -27.17 -8.95 0.86
N ALA A 461 -27.45 -10.24 0.83
CA ALA A 461 -28.78 -10.82 0.97
C ALA A 461 -29.11 -11.23 2.42
N ILE A 462 -28.09 -11.34 3.25
CA ILE A 462 -28.25 -11.71 4.66
C ILE A 462 -27.40 -10.71 5.47
N GLN A 463 -27.78 -9.48 5.39
CA GLN A 463 -27.24 -8.51 6.35
C GLN A 463 -27.74 -8.94 7.73
N PRO A 464 -26.92 -8.93 8.79
CA PRO A 464 -27.45 -8.61 10.06
C PRO A 464 -28.08 -7.24 9.86
N THR A 465 -29.41 -7.21 9.66
CA THR A 465 -30.14 -5.96 9.73
C THR A 465 -29.74 -5.38 11.07
N PRO A 466 -29.06 -4.21 11.08
CA PRO A 466 -28.83 -3.54 12.35
C PRO A 466 -30.18 -3.52 13.05
N ALA A 467 -30.21 -3.97 14.26
CA ALA A 467 -31.48 -4.02 14.99
C ALA A 467 -32.14 -2.63 15.03
N ASN A 468 -31.33 -1.59 14.93
CA ASN A 468 -31.74 -0.21 14.74
C ASN A 468 -30.56 0.55 14.14
N CYS A 469 -30.75 1.11 12.94
CA CYS A 469 -29.98 2.26 12.48
C CYS A 469 -30.91 3.46 12.53
N ASP A 470 -30.88 4.23 13.59
CA ASP A 470 -31.72 5.39 13.75
C ASP A 470 -31.25 6.49 12.81
N GLY A 471 -31.96 6.66 11.74
CA GLY A 471 -32.00 7.90 11.00
C GLY A 471 -30.99 8.13 9.91
N ALA A 472 -30.38 7.10 9.30
CA ALA A 472 -29.65 7.27 8.04
C ALA A 472 -30.58 7.82 6.97
N LYS A 473 -30.76 9.10 6.95
CA LYS A 473 -31.38 9.81 5.83
C LYS A 473 -30.26 10.23 4.88
N VAL A 474 -29.87 9.31 4.04
CA VAL A 474 -29.10 9.68 2.87
C VAL A 474 -30.05 10.31 1.88
N SER A 475 -30.10 11.61 1.88
CA SER A 475 -30.81 12.40 0.87
C SER A 475 -29.77 13.03 -0.07
N GLY A 476 -29.48 12.36 -1.17
CA GLY A 476 -28.47 12.82 -2.11
C GLY A 476 -27.05 12.89 -1.50
N ALA A 477 -26.30 13.92 -1.82
CA ALA A 477 -24.93 14.13 -1.33
C ALA A 477 -24.84 14.65 0.13
N THR A 478 -25.94 14.74 0.86
CA THR A 478 -25.96 15.25 2.23
C THR A 478 -26.20 14.10 3.18
N VAL A 479 -25.16 13.75 3.92
CA VAL A 479 -25.21 12.79 4.99
C VAL A 479 -25.34 13.56 6.31
N THR A 480 -26.38 13.26 7.07
CA THR A 480 -26.47 13.75 8.46
C THR A 480 -25.68 12.79 9.34
N PRO A 481 -24.77 13.29 10.19
CA PRO A 481 -23.85 12.46 11.00
C PRO A 481 -24.52 11.68 12.15
N ASP A 482 -25.82 11.53 12.17
CA ASP A 482 -26.58 10.97 13.31
C ASP A 482 -26.96 9.49 13.08
N VAL A 483 -26.19 8.75 12.26
CA VAL A 483 -26.48 7.32 12.07
C VAL A 483 -25.82 6.50 13.14
N LEU A 484 -26.62 6.03 14.07
CA LEU A 484 -26.18 5.06 15.07
C LEU A 484 -26.82 3.71 14.81
N CYS A 485 -25.97 2.72 14.59
CA CYS A 485 -26.39 1.33 14.43
C CYS A 485 -26.05 0.52 15.68
N THR A 486 -26.88 -0.47 15.97
CA THR A 486 -26.61 -1.50 16.96
C THR A 486 -26.74 -2.86 16.29
N TYR A 487 -25.80 -3.72 16.56
CA TYR A 487 -25.74 -5.05 15.99
C TYR A 487 -25.93 -6.12 17.08
N PRO A 488 -26.55 -7.26 16.78
CA PRO A 488 -26.60 -8.37 17.71
C PRO A 488 -25.19 -8.82 18.11
N ALA A 489 -25.05 -9.33 19.34
CA ALA A 489 -23.77 -9.89 19.77
C ALA A 489 -23.32 -11.04 18.84
N GLY A 490 -22.07 -11.04 18.45
CA GLY A 490 -21.50 -12.04 17.54
C GLY A 490 -21.85 -11.81 16.06
N SER A 491 -22.32 -10.60 15.68
CA SER A 491 -22.58 -10.25 14.28
C SER A 491 -21.31 -9.99 13.48
N PHE A 492 -20.21 -9.65 14.15
CA PHE A 492 -18.90 -9.37 13.57
C PHE A 492 -17.84 -10.25 14.16
N GLY A 493 -16.76 -10.35 13.46
CA GLY A 493 -15.51 -10.92 13.92
C GLY A 493 -14.91 -11.88 12.91
N GLU A 494 -13.68 -11.62 12.60
CA GLU A 494 -12.83 -12.41 11.73
C GLU A 494 -12.91 -13.92 12.06
N LEU A 495 -12.94 -14.77 11.06
CA LEU A 495 -12.92 -16.23 11.21
C LEU A 495 -11.46 -16.72 11.17
N SER A 496 -10.80 -16.71 12.32
CA SER A 496 -9.42 -17.18 12.43
C SER A 496 -9.33 -18.70 12.24
N GLY A 497 -8.66 -19.13 11.18
CA GLY A 497 -8.53 -20.51 10.76
C GLY A 497 -7.12 -21.08 10.99
N ASN A 498 -7.03 -22.20 11.71
CA ASN A 498 -5.82 -23.01 11.82
C ASN A 498 -5.67 -23.89 10.56
N ILE A 499 -4.89 -23.42 9.58
CA ILE A 499 -4.77 -24.12 8.29
C ILE A 499 -4.04 -25.46 8.40
N THR A 500 -3.02 -25.54 9.24
CA THR A 500 -2.32 -26.81 9.51
C THR A 500 -3.27 -27.90 10.06
N GLY A 501 -4.14 -27.48 10.98
CA GLY A 501 -5.13 -28.37 11.55
C GLY A 501 -6.25 -28.75 10.58
N LEU A 502 -6.67 -27.83 9.73
CA LEU A 502 -7.64 -28.08 8.65
C LEU A 502 -7.08 -29.12 7.65
N LEU A 503 -5.84 -28.95 7.19
CA LEU A 503 -5.16 -29.90 6.30
C LEU A 503 -5.05 -31.28 6.93
N ALA A 504 -4.56 -31.36 8.16
CA ALA A 504 -4.41 -32.64 8.88
C ALA A 504 -5.74 -33.34 9.09
N THR A 505 -6.80 -32.60 9.45
CA THR A 505 -8.10 -33.21 9.81
C THR A 505 -8.99 -33.52 8.61
N GLN A 506 -8.98 -32.69 7.56
CA GLN A 506 -9.85 -32.87 6.39
C GLN A 506 -9.19 -33.67 5.27
N LYS A 507 -7.87 -33.53 5.11
CA LYS A 507 -7.12 -34.09 3.97
C LYS A 507 -6.10 -35.16 4.37
N ALA A 508 -5.80 -35.28 5.67
CA ALA A 508 -4.68 -36.07 6.18
C ALA A 508 -3.34 -35.64 5.57
N ASP A 509 -3.25 -34.39 5.10
CA ASP A 509 -2.03 -33.80 4.59
C ASP A 509 -1.16 -33.28 5.73
N MET A 510 0.11 -33.69 5.73
CA MET A 510 1.13 -33.35 6.73
C MET A 510 2.37 -32.77 6.06
N THR A 511 2.26 -32.30 4.83
CA THR A 511 3.36 -31.66 4.11
C THR A 511 3.91 -30.49 4.93
N PRO A 512 5.22 -30.46 5.24
CA PRO A 512 5.78 -29.42 6.07
C PRO A 512 5.96 -28.11 5.27
N PHE A 513 5.47 -27.03 5.85
CA PHE A 513 5.61 -25.67 5.30
C PHE A 513 5.74 -24.65 6.44
N SER A 514 6.32 -23.50 6.12
CA SER A 514 6.12 -22.26 6.88
C SER A 514 5.02 -21.45 6.21
N LEU A 515 4.30 -20.66 6.99
CA LEU A 515 3.19 -19.84 6.50
C LEU A 515 3.43 -18.38 6.91
N GLU A 516 3.34 -17.47 5.98
CA GLU A 516 3.00 -16.09 6.32
C GLU A 516 1.49 -16.05 6.55
N GLN A 517 1.09 -15.67 7.76
CA GLN A 517 -0.31 -15.72 8.18
C GLN A 517 -1.06 -14.49 7.66
N ASP A 518 -2.20 -14.74 7.03
CA ASP A 518 -2.94 -13.68 6.34
C ASP A 518 -4.36 -14.15 5.95
N SER A 519 -5.18 -13.24 5.39
CA SER A 519 -6.33 -13.56 4.56
C SER A 519 -5.92 -13.99 3.14
N ALA A 520 -4.71 -13.63 2.73
CA ALA A 520 -4.00 -14.23 1.58
C ALA A 520 -2.72 -14.96 2.05
N PRO A 521 -2.83 -16.08 2.78
CA PRO A 521 -1.66 -16.74 3.34
C PRO A 521 -0.72 -17.27 2.27
N GLU A 522 0.58 -17.08 2.49
CA GLU A 522 1.65 -17.53 1.62
C GLU A 522 2.35 -18.76 2.15
N PHE A 523 2.47 -19.77 1.29
CA PHE A 523 3.02 -21.07 1.63
C PHE A 523 4.46 -21.21 1.18
N TYR A 524 5.34 -21.42 2.14
CA TYR A 524 6.75 -21.73 1.91
C TYR A 524 7.00 -23.21 2.23
N VAL A 525 6.90 -24.08 1.23
CA VAL A 525 7.04 -25.52 1.41
C VAL A 525 8.49 -25.87 1.74
N THR A 526 8.68 -26.59 2.84
CA THR A 526 10.01 -26.94 3.35
C THR A 526 10.86 -27.67 2.29
N GLY A 527 12.08 -27.24 2.10
CA GLY A 527 12.99 -27.75 1.08
C GLY A 527 12.90 -27.01 -0.25
N ASN A 528 12.05 -26.00 -0.35
CA ASN A 528 11.85 -25.19 -1.56
C ASN A 528 11.73 -26.04 -2.85
N PRO A 529 10.77 -26.97 -2.91
CA PRO A 529 10.57 -27.82 -4.09
C PRO A 529 9.96 -27.01 -5.24
N GLY A 530 10.20 -27.44 -6.48
CA GLY A 530 9.54 -26.83 -7.63
C GLY A 530 8.02 -27.02 -7.58
N ASN A 531 7.30 -26.12 -8.21
CA ASN A 531 5.82 -26.08 -8.25
C ASN A 531 5.18 -27.33 -8.87
N ASP A 532 5.89 -28.05 -9.75
CA ASP A 532 5.46 -29.31 -10.34
C ASP A 532 5.76 -30.55 -9.47
N ALA A 533 6.38 -30.36 -8.30
CA ALA A 533 6.68 -31.47 -7.39
C ALA A 533 5.37 -32.10 -6.87
N PRO A 534 5.27 -33.43 -6.81
CA PRO A 534 4.04 -34.09 -6.39
C PRO A 534 3.52 -33.69 -5.01
N ALA A 535 4.42 -33.34 -4.09
CA ALA A 535 4.04 -32.87 -2.76
C ALA A 535 3.41 -31.47 -2.81
N VAL A 536 3.95 -30.55 -3.63
CA VAL A 536 3.38 -29.21 -3.83
C VAL A 536 2.01 -29.34 -4.47
N ARG A 537 1.93 -30.07 -5.58
CA ARG A 537 0.67 -30.30 -6.30
C ARG A 537 -0.42 -30.94 -5.45
N SER A 538 -0.04 -31.82 -4.50
CA SER A 538 -1.00 -32.39 -3.55
C SER A 538 -1.48 -31.35 -2.55
N LEU A 539 -0.55 -30.60 -1.96
CA LEU A 539 -0.85 -29.59 -0.96
C LEU A 539 -1.76 -28.48 -1.51
N GLU A 540 -1.48 -27.99 -2.71
CA GLU A 540 -2.31 -26.96 -3.37
C GLU A 540 -3.76 -27.44 -3.58
N ARG A 541 -3.94 -28.66 -4.07
CA ARG A 541 -5.29 -29.25 -4.21
C ARG A 541 -5.99 -29.44 -2.87
N ASP A 542 -5.24 -29.83 -1.85
CA ASP A 542 -5.79 -30.01 -0.53
C ASP A 542 -6.16 -28.68 0.12
N VAL A 543 -5.37 -27.63 -0.07
CA VAL A 543 -5.68 -26.25 0.33
C VAL A 543 -6.92 -25.75 -0.41
N GLY A 544 -6.98 -25.89 -1.74
CA GLY A 544 -8.15 -25.49 -2.54
C GLY A 544 -9.45 -26.16 -2.10
N GLY A 545 -9.34 -27.40 -1.62
CA GLY A 545 -10.50 -28.18 -1.17
C GLY A 545 -10.85 -28.05 0.31
N LEU A 546 -10.28 -27.10 1.07
CA LEU A 546 -10.61 -26.89 2.48
C LEU A 546 -11.98 -26.23 2.65
N THR A 547 -12.66 -26.60 3.72
CA THR A 547 -13.99 -26.05 4.05
C THR A 547 -14.08 -25.68 5.51
N ALA A 548 -14.93 -24.71 5.84
CA ALA A 548 -15.26 -24.36 7.20
C ALA A 548 -16.75 -24.01 7.37
N SER A 549 -17.22 -24.14 8.59
CA SER A 549 -18.55 -23.64 8.94
C SER A 549 -18.47 -22.13 9.17
N ASN A 550 -19.22 -21.38 8.38
CA ASN A 550 -19.31 -19.93 8.55
C ASN A 550 -20.55 -19.62 9.42
N PRO A 551 -20.37 -19.04 10.61
CA PRO A 551 -21.49 -18.75 11.52
C PRO A 551 -22.43 -17.67 10.98
N TYR A 552 -21.96 -16.80 10.08
CA TYR A 552 -22.74 -15.72 9.49
C TYR A 552 -23.73 -16.21 8.45
N THR A 553 -23.32 -17.21 7.66
CA THR A 553 -24.18 -17.84 6.64
C THR A 553 -24.93 -19.07 7.18
N GLY A 554 -24.49 -19.63 8.30
CA GLY A 554 -24.98 -20.89 8.84
C GLY A 554 -24.69 -22.10 7.96
N THR A 555 -23.73 -22.00 7.04
CA THR A 555 -23.38 -23.05 6.06
C THR A 555 -21.91 -23.44 6.16
N THR A 556 -21.60 -24.67 5.76
CA THR A 556 -20.23 -25.08 5.47
C THR A 556 -19.91 -24.65 4.04
N GLN A 557 -18.80 -23.98 3.85
CA GLN A 557 -18.39 -23.41 2.58
C GLN A 557 -16.89 -23.62 2.33
N PRO A 558 -16.41 -23.58 1.07
CA PRO A 558 -14.98 -23.48 0.79
C PRO A 558 -14.41 -22.22 1.42
N ILE A 559 -13.21 -22.30 1.98
CA ILE A 559 -12.47 -21.14 2.52
C ILE A 559 -11.55 -20.52 1.48
N THR A 560 -11.07 -21.28 0.52
CA THR A 560 -10.27 -20.83 -0.60
C THR A 560 -11.16 -20.13 -1.63
N ASN A 561 -10.70 -18.98 -2.10
CA ASN A 561 -11.28 -18.26 -3.22
C ASN A 561 -10.42 -18.43 -4.47
N TYR A 562 -9.11 -18.20 -4.35
CA TYR A 562 -8.15 -18.38 -5.42
C TYR A 562 -6.83 -18.97 -4.93
N LEU A 563 -6.05 -19.50 -5.89
CA LEU A 563 -4.70 -20.00 -5.70
C LEU A 563 -3.82 -19.45 -6.82
N ALA A 564 -2.65 -18.94 -6.44
CA ALA A 564 -1.61 -18.49 -7.35
C ALA A 564 -0.34 -19.31 -7.12
N ASP A 565 0.14 -19.98 -8.14
CA ASP A 565 1.46 -20.60 -8.19
C ASP A 565 2.49 -19.64 -8.80
N PRO A 566 3.79 -19.96 -8.87
CA PRO A 566 4.80 -19.01 -9.36
C PRO A 566 4.55 -18.43 -10.75
N THR A 567 3.79 -19.08 -11.61
CA THR A 567 3.41 -18.51 -12.91
C THR A 567 2.35 -17.44 -12.75
N GLU A 568 1.35 -17.69 -11.94
CA GLU A 568 0.32 -16.69 -11.67
C GLU A 568 0.86 -15.58 -10.76
N GLU A 569 1.69 -15.90 -9.77
CA GLU A 569 2.38 -14.90 -8.94
C GLU A 569 3.20 -13.91 -9.80
N ALA A 570 3.87 -14.38 -10.85
CA ALA A 570 4.57 -13.51 -11.79
C ALA A 570 3.62 -12.60 -12.58
N ILE A 571 2.46 -13.11 -12.96
CA ILE A 571 1.41 -12.31 -13.62
C ILE A 571 0.87 -11.24 -12.67
N LEU A 572 0.73 -11.56 -11.41
CA LEU A 572 0.20 -10.67 -10.38
C LEU A 572 1.25 -9.75 -9.74
N HIS A 573 2.48 -9.73 -10.24
CA HIS A 573 3.60 -8.93 -9.67
C HIS A 573 4.01 -9.33 -8.25
N MET A 574 3.81 -10.59 -7.87
CA MET A 574 4.12 -11.12 -6.54
C MET A 574 5.46 -11.86 -6.47
N VAL A 575 6.11 -12.13 -7.60
CA VAL A 575 7.45 -12.74 -7.61
C VAL A 575 8.48 -11.70 -7.21
N ASN A 576 9.07 -11.88 -6.04
CA ASN A 576 10.00 -10.91 -5.49
C ASN A 576 11.31 -10.84 -6.29
N ALA A 577 11.90 -9.65 -6.36
CA ALA A 577 13.23 -9.44 -6.92
C ALA A 577 14.32 -10.30 -6.25
N ASP A 578 14.16 -10.65 -4.97
CA ASP A 578 14.88 -11.72 -4.29
C ASP A 578 14.06 -13.02 -4.32
N PRO A 579 14.41 -13.99 -5.17
CA PRO A 579 13.65 -15.23 -5.28
C PRO A 579 13.50 -16.02 -3.98
N ALA A 580 14.37 -15.78 -2.99
CA ALA A 580 14.26 -16.43 -1.69
C ALA A 580 13.03 -15.96 -0.90
N ARG A 581 12.47 -14.79 -1.22
CA ARG A 581 11.28 -14.22 -0.59
C ARG A 581 9.98 -14.62 -1.30
N THR A 582 10.07 -15.23 -2.48
CA THR A 582 8.90 -15.69 -3.22
C THR A 582 8.37 -16.98 -2.59
N PRO A 583 7.07 -17.07 -2.27
CA PRO A 583 6.47 -18.29 -1.73
C PRO A 583 6.45 -19.41 -2.75
N THR A 584 6.10 -20.61 -2.32
CA THR A 584 5.86 -21.74 -3.24
C THR A 584 4.53 -21.58 -3.95
N PHE A 585 3.53 -21.03 -3.27
CA PHE A 585 2.25 -20.57 -3.79
C PHE A 585 1.54 -19.70 -2.77
N ALA A 586 0.63 -18.85 -3.23
CA ALA A 586 -0.25 -18.04 -2.41
C ALA A 586 -1.69 -18.54 -2.51
N MET A 587 -2.43 -18.42 -1.41
CA MET A 587 -3.86 -18.65 -1.34
C MET A 587 -4.56 -17.34 -1.05
N PHE A 588 -5.60 -17.00 -1.80
CA PHE A 588 -6.53 -15.94 -1.44
C PHE A 588 -7.76 -16.58 -0.80
N ALA A 589 -7.98 -16.31 0.47
CA ALA A 589 -9.14 -16.84 1.18
C ALA A 589 -10.43 -16.09 0.77
N LYS A 590 -11.55 -16.53 1.29
CA LYS A 590 -12.77 -15.72 1.27
C LYS A 590 -12.68 -14.64 2.34
N PRO A 591 -13.23 -13.46 2.10
CA PRO A 591 -12.99 -12.27 2.92
C PRO A 591 -13.28 -12.39 4.42
N ASP A 592 -14.10 -13.36 4.84
CA ASP A 592 -14.35 -13.57 6.27
C ASP A 592 -13.20 -14.27 7.03
N TYR A 593 -12.16 -14.77 6.33
CA TYR A 593 -11.19 -15.69 6.93
C TYR A 593 -9.78 -15.14 6.98
N PHE A 594 -9.22 -15.12 8.18
CA PHE A 594 -7.79 -14.93 8.43
C PHE A 594 -7.14 -16.29 8.80
N LEU A 595 -6.08 -16.68 8.10
CA LEU A 595 -5.50 -18.01 8.21
C LEU A 595 -4.14 -17.99 8.89
N THR A 596 -3.98 -18.84 9.90
CA THR A 596 -2.77 -18.91 10.72
C THR A 596 -2.17 -20.31 10.71
N PRO A 597 -0.86 -20.46 10.90
CA PRO A 597 -0.28 -21.75 11.22
C PRO A 597 -0.72 -22.18 12.62
N GLY A 598 -0.84 -23.47 12.85
CA GLY A 598 -1.24 -23.95 14.16
C GLY A 598 -0.96 -25.43 14.40
N SER A 599 -1.60 -25.99 15.40
CA SER A 599 -1.48 -27.42 15.72
C SER A 599 -2.22 -28.28 14.70
N THR A 600 -1.66 -29.45 14.38
CA THR A 600 -2.32 -30.48 13.58
C THR A 600 -3.60 -31.06 14.24
N MET A 601 -3.85 -30.76 15.50
CA MET A 601 -5.04 -31.14 16.22
C MET A 601 -5.81 -29.90 16.66
N CYS A 602 -7.03 -29.72 16.13
CA CYS A 602 -7.93 -28.63 16.49
C CYS A 602 -9.39 -29.12 16.50
N SER A 603 -10.21 -28.55 17.36
CA SER A 603 -11.66 -28.75 17.35
C SER A 603 -12.35 -27.65 18.18
N PRO A 604 -12.95 -26.64 17.54
CA PRO A 604 -12.94 -26.37 16.09
C PRO A 604 -11.59 -25.89 15.56
N CYS A 605 -11.37 -25.97 14.24
CA CYS A 605 -10.18 -25.42 13.58
C CYS A 605 -10.38 -24.00 13.10
N VAL A 606 -11.60 -23.52 13.08
CA VAL A 606 -11.95 -22.13 12.76
C VAL A 606 -12.74 -21.56 13.92
N THR A 607 -12.35 -20.40 14.39
CA THR A 607 -12.96 -19.70 15.52
C THR A 607 -13.23 -18.25 15.18
N GLN A 608 -14.37 -17.74 15.67
CA GLN A 608 -14.67 -16.32 15.52
C GLN A 608 -13.79 -15.49 16.48
N ASN A 609 -13.12 -14.50 15.93
CA ASN A 609 -12.34 -13.51 16.69
C ASN A 609 -13.11 -12.18 16.74
N THR A 610 -13.87 -11.97 17.79
CA THR A 610 -14.73 -10.78 17.93
C THR A 610 -13.97 -9.49 18.21
N ASN A 611 -12.65 -9.51 18.22
CA ASN A 611 -11.83 -8.30 18.37
C ASN A 611 -11.53 -7.59 17.04
N PHE A 612 -11.81 -8.24 15.92
CA PHE A 612 -11.61 -7.67 14.59
C PHE A 612 -12.91 -7.74 13.80
N ALA A 613 -13.46 -6.59 13.43
CA ALA A 613 -14.68 -6.48 12.63
C ALA A 613 -14.36 -6.32 11.14
N TYR A 614 -13.14 -5.96 10.82
CA TYR A 614 -12.64 -5.70 9.47
C TYR A 614 -11.43 -6.56 9.17
N ASP A 615 -11.25 -6.89 7.90
CA ASP A 615 -10.18 -7.73 7.41
C ASP A 615 -9.76 -7.29 6.00
N HIS A 616 -8.50 -7.48 5.64
CA HIS A 616 -7.93 -7.12 4.35
C HIS A 616 -6.88 -8.15 3.92
N GLY A 617 -6.22 -7.93 2.79
CA GLY A 617 -5.18 -8.83 2.25
C GLY A 617 -5.68 -9.79 1.19
N ASP A 618 -6.95 -10.17 1.16
CA ASP A 618 -7.49 -11.10 0.18
C ASP A 618 -7.80 -10.44 -1.18
N TYR A 619 -8.38 -11.22 -2.09
CA TYR A 619 -8.77 -10.77 -3.43
C TYR A 619 -10.24 -10.34 -3.47
N ALA A 620 -10.66 -9.48 -2.57
CA ALA A 620 -12.01 -8.94 -2.55
C ALA A 620 -12.05 -7.52 -3.13
N ALA A 621 -13.21 -7.16 -3.63
CA ALA A 621 -13.41 -5.89 -4.29
C ALA A 621 -13.33 -4.71 -3.35
N GLU A 622 -13.93 -4.88 -2.21
CA GLU A 622 -13.98 -3.90 -1.14
C GLU A 622 -12.61 -3.64 -0.54
N ILE A 623 -11.71 -4.62 -0.59
CA ILE A 623 -10.32 -4.48 -0.14
C ILE A 623 -9.48 -3.80 -1.22
N ASN A 624 -9.58 -4.29 -2.46
CA ASN A 624 -8.73 -3.86 -3.54
C ASN A 624 -9.21 -2.58 -4.26
N THR A 625 -10.25 -1.90 -3.77
CA THR A 625 -10.73 -0.63 -4.35
C THR A 625 -10.73 0.45 -3.29
N ASN A 626 -9.88 1.44 -3.48
CA ASN A 626 -9.79 2.62 -2.65
C ASN A 626 -10.00 3.92 -3.47
N PHE A 627 -9.38 5.01 -3.09
CA PHE A 627 -9.58 6.32 -3.72
C PHE A 627 -8.29 7.12 -3.84
N LEU A 628 -8.33 8.13 -4.71
CA LEU A 628 -7.30 9.16 -4.78
C LEU A 628 -7.93 10.55 -4.81
N GLY A 629 -7.67 11.36 -3.80
CA GLY A 629 -8.00 12.79 -3.78
C GLY A 629 -6.78 13.62 -4.16
N ILE A 630 -6.92 14.54 -5.11
CA ILE A 630 -5.80 15.40 -5.50
C ILE A 630 -6.28 16.83 -5.79
N ALA A 631 -5.60 17.82 -5.19
CA ALA A 631 -5.94 19.22 -5.33
C ALA A 631 -4.71 20.10 -5.30
N GLY A 632 -4.63 21.09 -6.19
CA GLY A 632 -3.51 22.03 -6.21
C GLY A 632 -3.14 22.53 -7.60
N PRO A 633 -1.98 23.21 -7.72
CA PRO A 633 -1.54 23.73 -9.01
C PRO A 633 -1.29 22.60 -10.01
N GLY A 634 -1.78 22.76 -11.22
CA GLY A 634 -1.66 21.78 -12.30
C GLY A 634 -2.77 20.74 -12.32
N VAL A 635 -3.60 20.66 -11.29
CA VAL A 635 -4.74 19.73 -11.20
C VAL A 635 -6.02 20.41 -11.67
N ARG A 636 -6.87 19.68 -12.40
CA ARG A 636 -8.22 20.10 -12.75
C ARG A 636 -9.14 19.96 -11.54
N ASN A 637 -10.11 20.86 -11.45
CA ASN A 637 -11.21 20.70 -10.50
C ASN A 637 -12.37 20.02 -11.21
N LEU A 638 -12.44 18.69 -11.12
CA LEU A 638 -13.49 17.87 -11.69
C LEU A 638 -14.56 17.50 -10.64
N GLY A 639 -14.27 17.74 -9.37
CA GLY A 639 -15.10 17.26 -8.29
C GLY A 639 -14.95 15.76 -8.09
N LEU A 640 -16.06 15.04 -7.91
CA LEU A 640 -16.06 13.58 -7.84
C LEU A 640 -15.99 13.00 -9.26
N ASP A 641 -14.99 12.20 -9.53
CA ASP A 641 -14.87 11.37 -10.72
C ASP A 641 -15.20 9.92 -10.35
N GLY A 642 -16.33 9.45 -10.84
CA GLY A 642 -16.81 8.11 -10.54
C GLY A 642 -18.21 8.08 -9.96
N THR A 643 -18.61 6.91 -9.48
CA THR A 643 -19.92 6.72 -8.85
C THR A 643 -19.88 7.18 -7.40
N ALA A 644 -21.04 7.62 -6.93
CA ALA A 644 -21.21 7.89 -5.50
C ALA A 644 -21.01 6.61 -4.67
N ALA A 645 -20.60 6.78 -3.42
CA ALA A 645 -20.31 5.71 -2.47
C ALA A 645 -21.48 4.75 -2.13
N ALA A 646 -22.63 4.88 -2.80
CA ALA A 646 -23.87 4.21 -2.38
C ALA A 646 -23.86 2.69 -2.53
N ASP A 647 -23.13 2.17 -3.51
CA ASP A 647 -23.29 0.76 -3.90
C ASP A 647 -22.04 -0.08 -3.70
N GLY A 648 -20.95 0.50 -3.24
CA GLY A 648 -19.64 -0.16 -3.12
C GLY A 648 -19.03 -0.56 -4.47
N PRO A 649 -17.79 -0.98 -4.48
CA PRO A 649 -17.26 -1.72 -5.59
C PRO A 649 -18.02 -3.03 -5.62
N SER A 650 -18.55 -3.39 -6.69
CA SER A 650 -19.39 -4.54 -6.97
C SER A 650 -19.60 -5.57 -5.84
N SER A 651 -20.82 -5.73 -5.46
CA SER A 651 -21.29 -6.69 -4.46
C SER A 651 -21.14 -8.17 -4.78
N ALA A 652 -20.40 -8.54 -5.82
CA ALA A 652 -20.47 -9.90 -6.31
C ALA A 652 -19.11 -10.59 -6.40
N GLY A 653 -18.12 -10.08 -5.69
CA GLY A 653 -16.76 -10.62 -5.69
C GLY A 653 -15.97 -10.29 -6.96
N PRO A 654 -14.73 -10.70 -7.05
CA PRO A 654 -13.77 -10.25 -8.07
C PRO A 654 -14.21 -10.51 -9.52
N ASN A 655 -15.15 -11.42 -9.72
CA ASN A 655 -15.67 -11.76 -11.05
C ASN A 655 -16.88 -10.96 -11.49
N SER A 656 -17.32 -9.96 -10.74
CA SER A 656 -18.62 -9.36 -11.00
C SER A 656 -18.57 -8.01 -11.69
N GLY A 657 -17.49 -7.70 -12.37
CA GLY A 657 -17.42 -6.51 -13.19
C GLY A 657 -16.96 -5.26 -12.45
N GLN A 658 -16.21 -5.45 -11.39
CA GLN A 658 -15.43 -4.40 -10.75
C GLN A 658 -14.49 -3.72 -11.70
N VAL A 659 -13.95 -4.47 -12.59
CA VAL A 659 -13.13 -3.95 -13.63
C VAL A 659 -14.06 -3.38 -14.67
N THR A 660 -14.53 -2.20 -14.43
CA THR A 660 -15.22 -1.45 -15.47
C THR A 660 -14.18 -1.02 -16.47
N VAL A 661 -14.43 -1.40 -17.69
CA VAL A 661 -13.63 -0.90 -18.81
C VAL A 661 -13.58 0.62 -18.68
N PRO A 662 -12.40 1.24 -18.62
CA PRO A 662 -12.29 2.68 -18.63
C PRO A 662 -13.07 3.22 -19.81
N ASP A 663 -13.77 4.31 -19.60
CA ASP A 663 -14.66 5.00 -20.54
C ASP A 663 -16.11 4.50 -20.63
N SER A 664 -16.55 3.56 -19.80
CA SER A 664 -18.00 3.28 -19.74
C SER A 664 -18.81 4.40 -19.09
N GLY A 665 -18.15 5.39 -18.49
CA GLY A 665 -18.78 6.56 -17.84
C GLY A 665 -19.52 6.24 -16.56
N THR A 666 -19.47 5.00 -16.08
CA THR A 666 -20.29 4.55 -14.95
C THR A 666 -19.54 4.48 -13.62
N THR A 667 -18.19 4.37 -13.61
CA THR A 667 -17.40 4.18 -12.38
C THR A 667 -16.18 5.08 -12.24
N GLY A 668 -15.99 6.02 -13.15
CA GLY A 668 -14.85 6.92 -13.12
C GLY A 668 -13.57 6.36 -13.73
N THR A 669 -12.50 7.12 -13.65
CA THR A 669 -11.19 6.74 -14.17
C THR A 669 -10.62 5.61 -13.33
N TRP A 670 -10.37 4.48 -13.97
CA TRP A 670 -9.67 3.35 -13.37
C TRP A 670 -8.17 3.66 -13.27
N LEU A 671 -7.63 3.52 -12.10
CA LEU A 671 -6.21 3.69 -11.79
C LEU A 671 -5.81 2.74 -10.67
N ASP A 672 -4.53 2.59 -10.43
CA ASP A 672 -4.01 1.93 -9.24
C ASP A 672 -2.91 2.78 -8.57
N GLU A 673 -2.46 2.37 -7.43
CA GLU A 673 -1.54 3.12 -6.58
C GLU A 673 -0.21 3.43 -7.25
N THR A 674 0.24 2.58 -8.19
CA THR A 674 1.45 2.88 -8.96
C THR A 674 1.34 4.18 -9.77
N ASP A 675 0.12 4.64 -10.09
CA ASP A 675 -0.12 5.88 -10.85
C ASP A 675 0.11 7.15 -10.01
N ILE A 676 0.10 7.05 -8.68
CA ILE A 676 0.22 8.20 -7.76
C ILE A 676 1.60 8.85 -7.89
N ARG A 677 2.66 8.07 -7.75
CA ARG A 677 4.05 8.57 -7.81
C ARG A 677 4.40 9.29 -9.11
N PRO A 678 4.24 8.70 -10.31
CA PRO A 678 4.55 9.40 -11.56
C PRO A 678 3.69 10.64 -11.76
N THR A 679 2.45 10.66 -11.29
CA THR A 679 1.57 11.84 -11.36
C THR A 679 2.10 12.95 -10.45
N LEU A 680 2.51 12.62 -9.23
CA LEU A 680 3.13 13.55 -8.29
C LEU A 680 4.43 14.14 -8.85
N MET A 681 5.31 13.30 -9.40
CA MET A 681 6.56 13.74 -10.02
C MET A 681 6.30 14.66 -11.22
N TYR A 682 5.35 14.32 -12.08
CA TYR A 682 4.98 15.17 -13.21
C TYR A 682 4.45 16.53 -12.75
N LEU A 683 3.55 16.58 -11.79
CA LEU A 683 2.97 17.83 -11.27
C LEU A 683 4.00 18.69 -10.55
N THR A 684 4.96 18.09 -9.84
CA THR A 684 6.04 18.82 -9.17
C THR A 684 7.19 19.21 -10.11
N GLY A 685 7.18 18.75 -11.36
CA GLY A 685 8.25 18.97 -12.34
C GLY A 685 9.54 18.21 -12.00
N LEU A 686 9.43 17.16 -11.21
CA LEU A 686 10.52 16.28 -10.80
C LEU A 686 10.50 14.97 -11.60
N LYS A 687 11.51 14.15 -11.40
CA LYS A 687 11.62 12.83 -12.02
C LYS A 687 12.43 11.89 -11.13
N ASP A 688 11.99 10.67 -11.03
CA ASP A 688 12.76 9.57 -10.46
C ASP A 688 13.83 9.06 -11.44
N ASP A 689 14.82 8.31 -10.94
CA ASP A 689 15.92 7.76 -11.73
C ASP A 689 15.61 6.37 -12.31
N TYR A 690 14.37 5.92 -12.14
CA TYR A 690 13.87 4.66 -12.65
C TYR A 690 12.55 4.88 -13.40
N GLU A 691 12.13 3.89 -14.15
CA GLU A 691 10.85 3.85 -14.86
C GLU A 691 9.77 3.30 -13.94
N HIS A 692 8.65 4.00 -13.81
CA HIS A 692 7.52 3.58 -13.00
C HIS A 692 6.72 2.45 -13.66
N ASP A 693 6.01 1.65 -12.87
CA ASP A 693 4.98 0.74 -13.37
C ASP A 693 3.65 1.45 -13.53
N GLY A 694 3.48 2.56 -12.83
CA GLY A 694 2.35 3.45 -13.02
C GLY A 694 2.50 4.39 -14.20
N ARG A 695 1.42 5.09 -14.52
CA ARG A 695 1.36 6.13 -15.52
C ARG A 695 0.93 7.46 -14.92
N VAL A 696 1.25 8.57 -15.58
CA VAL A 696 0.68 9.86 -15.22
C VAL A 696 -0.82 9.87 -15.52
N ILE A 697 -1.64 10.22 -14.55
CA ILE A 697 -3.10 10.31 -14.66
C ILE A 697 -3.46 11.53 -15.51
N THR A 698 -3.50 11.36 -16.82
CA THR A 698 -3.70 12.47 -17.77
C THR A 698 -5.06 13.16 -17.65
N GLN A 699 -6.06 12.44 -17.14
CA GLN A 699 -7.45 12.90 -17.00
C GLN A 699 -7.57 14.09 -16.04
N ILE A 700 -6.70 14.15 -15.02
CA ILE A 700 -6.75 15.21 -13.99
C ILE A 700 -5.84 16.41 -14.30
N LEU A 701 -5.02 16.34 -15.33
CA LEU A 701 -4.07 17.41 -15.62
C LEU A 701 -4.75 18.64 -16.24
N ALA A 702 -4.54 19.81 -15.64
CA ALA A 702 -5.05 21.06 -16.18
C ALA A 702 -4.32 21.47 -17.47
N ASN A 703 -3.01 21.27 -17.51
CA ASN A 703 -2.16 21.68 -18.61
C ASN A 703 -1.11 20.60 -18.94
N PRO A 704 -1.52 19.44 -19.48
CA PRO A 704 -0.58 18.39 -19.87
C PRO A 704 0.33 18.89 -21.00
N ASN A 705 1.55 18.33 -21.09
CA ASN A 705 2.47 18.61 -22.19
C ASN A 705 1.89 18.12 -23.53
N MET A 706 2.55 18.45 -24.66
CA MET A 706 2.00 18.13 -25.98
C MET A 706 1.87 16.61 -26.23
N ALA A 707 2.80 15.82 -25.74
CA ALA A 707 2.77 14.38 -25.93
C ALA A 707 1.59 13.75 -25.19
N LEU A 708 1.32 14.20 -23.97
CA LEU A 708 0.18 13.74 -23.17
C LEU A 708 -1.19 14.22 -23.70
N ARG A 709 -1.23 15.11 -24.69
CA ARG A 709 -2.45 15.50 -25.41
C ARG A 709 -2.69 14.67 -26.67
N SER A 710 -1.82 13.70 -26.95
CA SER A 710 -1.94 12.87 -28.15
C SER A 710 -3.28 12.11 -28.14
N PRO A 711 -3.99 12.01 -29.29
CA PRO A 711 -5.20 11.22 -29.37
C PRO A 711 -4.93 9.76 -28.99
N GLY A 712 -5.82 9.17 -28.18
CA GLY A 712 -5.75 7.79 -27.75
C GLY A 712 -4.86 7.52 -26.53
N ILE A 713 -4.15 8.53 -25.98
CA ILE A 713 -3.27 8.30 -24.82
C ILE A 713 -4.05 7.85 -23.57
N ALA A 714 -5.22 8.42 -23.34
CA ALA A 714 -6.07 8.02 -22.21
C ALA A 714 -6.55 6.57 -22.36
N THR A 715 -7.00 6.19 -23.58
CA THR A 715 -7.42 4.81 -23.87
C THR A 715 -6.25 3.84 -23.80
N LEU A 716 -5.06 4.25 -24.26
CA LEU A 716 -3.86 3.43 -24.17
C LEU A 716 -3.47 3.20 -22.70
N GLY A 717 -3.44 4.26 -21.90
CA GLY A 717 -3.15 4.17 -20.48
C GLY A 717 -4.17 3.33 -19.72
N ALA A 718 -5.45 3.46 -20.07
CA ALA A 718 -6.51 2.64 -19.51
C ALA A 718 -6.33 1.15 -19.86
N CYS A 719 -6.06 0.86 -21.13
CA CYS A 719 -5.81 -0.50 -21.59
C CYS A 719 -4.57 -1.12 -20.94
N TYR A 720 -3.51 -0.31 -20.78
CA TYR A 720 -2.30 -0.70 -20.07
C TYR A 720 -2.61 -1.15 -18.64
N LYS A 721 -3.42 -0.39 -17.90
CA LYS A 721 -3.78 -0.75 -16.52
C LYS A 721 -4.58 -2.05 -16.45
N GLN A 722 -5.55 -2.25 -17.33
CA GLN A 722 -6.30 -3.51 -17.39
C GLN A 722 -5.44 -4.72 -17.77
N LEU A 723 -4.34 -4.47 -18.47
CA LEU A 723 -3.40 -5.50 -18.90
C LEU A 723 -2.36 -5.82 -17.81
N ASN A 724 -1.90 -4.80 -17.06
CA ASN A 724 -0.72 -4.91 -16.21
C ASN A 724 -1.01 -4.88 -14.71
N SER A 725 -2.10 -4.30 -14.25
CA SER A 725 -2.43 -4.30 -12.82
C SER A 725 -2.80 -5.69 -12.34
N SER A 726 -2.35 -6.04 -11.12
CA SER A 726 -2.66 -7.31 -10.46
C SER A 726 -4.17 -7.57 -10.37
N VAL A 727 -4.95 -6.53 -10.11
CA VAL A 727 -6.42 -6.60 -10.02
C VAL A 727 -7.12 -6.10 -11.29
N GLY A 728 -6.38 -5.92 -12.37
CA GLY A 728 -6.93 -5.65 -13.70
C GLY A 728 -7.63 -6.88 -14.33
N ILE A 729 -8.29 -6.67 -15.47
CA ILE A 729 -9.01 -7.77 -16.16
C ILE A 729 -8.07 -8.94 -16.46
N PHE A 730 -6.84 -8.67 -16.91
CA PHE A 730 -5.89 -9.72 -17.25
C PHE A 730 -5.53 -10.56 -16.04
N GLY A 731 -5.08 -9.94 -14.93
CA GLY A 731 -4.73 -10.64 -13.70
C GLY A 731 -5.92 -11.41 -13.12
N THR A 732 -7.12 -10.80 -13.09
CA THR A 732 -8.32 -11.48 -12.61
C THR A 732 -8.66 -12.73 -13.43
N ASP A 733 -8.65 -12.62 -14.76
CA ASP A 733 -9.02 -13.74 -15.62
C ASP A 733 -7.96 -14.87 -15.56
N THR A 734 -6.66 -14.51 -15.49
CA THR A 734 -5.59 -15.53 -15.36
C THR A 734 -5.62 -16.20 -14.00
N LEU A 735 -5.90 -15.49 -12.91
CA LEU A 735 -6.03 -16.05 -11.57
C LEU A 735 -7.20 -17.06 -11.48
N ILE A 736 -8.31 -16.80 -12.15
CA ILE A 736 -9.43 -17.74 -12.26
C ILE A 736 -8.97 -19.02 -12.98
N ALA A 737 -8.27 -18.87 -14.09
CA ALA A 737 -7.77 -19.99 -14.88
C ALA A 737 -6.70 -20.80 -14.11
N ALA A 738 -5.78 -20.14 -13.43
CA ALA A 738 -4.75 -20.74 -12.59
C ALA A 738 -5.38 -21.56 -11.46
N THR A 739 -6.32 -20.96 -10.71
CA THR A 739 -7.04 -21.65 -9.64
C THR A 739 -7.72 -22.93 -10.11
N ALA A 740 -8.48 -22.84 -11.20
CA ALA A 740 -9.17 -24.01 -11.76
C ALA A 740 -8.19 -25.11 -12.19
N ALA A 741 -7.03 -24.73 -12.73
CA ALA A 741 -6.00 -25.67 -13.14
C ALA A 741 -5.29 -26.31 -11.94
N ILE A 742 -4.95 -25.50 -10.94
CA ILE A 742 -4.29 -25.93 -9.69
C ILE A 742 -5.17 -26.94 -8.95
N GLU A 743 -6.46 -26.69 -8.83
CA GLU A 743 -7.43 -27.58 -8.19
C GLU A 743 -7.74 -28.84 -9.01
N SER A 744 -7.34 -28.90 -10.27
CA SER A 744 -7.68 -30.03 -11.13
C SER A 744 -7.00 -31.32 -10.65
N SER A 745 -7.72 -32.44 -10.77
CA SER A 745 -7.25 -33.78 -10.45
C SER A 745 -7.04 -34.65 -11.67
N SER A 746 -6.72 -34.05 -12.80
CA SER A 746 -6.50 -34.75 -14.05
C SER A 746 -5.29 -35.71 -13.98
N PRO A 747 -5.33 -36.89 -14.62
CA PRO A 747 -4.23 -37.82 -14.57
C PRO A 747 -2.91 -37.24 -15.06
N GLY A 748 -1.87 -37.38 -14.23
CA GLY A 748 -0.53 -36.81 -14.48
C GLY A 748 -0.52 -35.29 -14.57
N ASP A 749 -1.42 -34.64 -13.86
CA ASP A 749 -1.57 -33.16 -13.81
C ASP A 749 -1.71 -32.53 -15.23
N ALA A 750 -2.29 -33.25 -16.17
CA ALA A 750 -2.33 -32.83 -17.57
C ALA A 750 -3.04 -31.48 -17.76
N THR A 751 -4.14 -31.21 -17.02
CA THR A 751 -4.86 -29.94 -17.09
C THR A 751 -4.00 -28.82 -16.55
N TYR A 752 -3.40 -29.01 -15.38
CA TYR A 752 -2.49 -28.04 -14.77
C TYR A 752 -1.34 -27.68 -15.70
N LEU A 753 -0.58 -28.67 -16.17
CA LEU A 753 0.58 -28.45 -17.05
C LEU A 753 0.21 -27.76 -18.37
N GLN A 754 -0.97 -28.06 -18.92
CA GLN A 754 -1.47 -27.40 -20.15
C GLN A 754 -1.81 -25.92 -19.87
N THR A 755 -2.49 -25.64 -18.76
CA THR A 755 -2.91 -24.27 -18.40
C THR A 755 -1.70 -23.45 -17.99
N ASP A 756 -0.80 -23.98 -17.15
CA ASP A 756 0.45 -23.32 -16.79
C ASP A 756 1.27 -22.92 -18.05
N GLN A 757 1.39 -23.83 -19.02
CA GLN A 757 2.05 -23.47 -20.28
C GLN A 757 1.31 -22.37 -21.07
N ALA A 758 -0.02 -22.31 -20.98
CA ALA A 758 -0.79 -21.25 -21.64
C ALA A 758 -0.61 -19.91 -20.90
N LEU A 759 -0.64 -19.92 -19.57
CA LEU A 759 -0.39 -18.76 -18.72
C LEU A 759 1.00 -18.17 -18.96
N ARG A 760 2.07 -18.97 -18.97
CA ARG A 760 3.44 -18.52 -19.30
C ARG A 760 3.54 -17.84 -20.67
N LYS A 761 2.79 -18.31 -21.66
CA LYS A 761 2.76 -17.66 -22.98
C LYS A 761 2.02 -16.33 -22.96
N LEU A 762 0.95 -16.25 -22.18
CA LEU A 762 0.20 -15.00 -21.97
C LEU A 762 1.02 -13.99 -21.20
N GLU A 763 1.70 -14.41 -20.13
CA GLU A 763 2.63 -13.61 -19.34
C GLU A 763 3.70 -12.97 -20.24
N VAL A 764 4.46 -13.74 -20.99
CA VAL A 764 5.50 -13.24 -21.91
C VAL A 764 4.94 -12.25 -22.94
N ALA A 765 3.73 -12.49 -23.45
CA ALA A 765 3.11 -11.59 -24.41
C ALA A 765 2.60 -10.30 -23.74
N ARG A 766 2.05 -10.41 -22.52
CA ARG A 766 1.63 -9.30 -21.68
C ARG A 766 2.81 -8.40 -21.35
N ASP A 767 3.89 -8.96 -20.82
CA ASP A 767 5.08 -8.21 -20.40
C ASP A 767 5.74 -7.48 -21.56
N ALA A 768 5.84 -8.13 -22.73
CA ALA A 768 6.39 -7.46 -23.90
C ALA A 768 5.56 -6.26 -24.35
N LEU A 769 4.23 -6.36 -24.33
CA LEU A 769 3.35 -5.26 -24.70
C LEU A 769 3.27 -4.19 -23.60
N ALA A 770 3.11 -4.60 -22.34
CA ALA A 770 3.06 -3.71 -21.20
C ALA A 770 4.35 -2.90 -21.06
N GLY A 771 5.52 -3.53 -21.17
CA GLY A 771 6.81 -2.85 -21.14
C GLY A 771 6.97 -1.82 -22.28
N GLN A 772 6.48 -2.14 -23.49
CA GLN A 772 6.49 -1.15 -24.59
C GLN A 772 5.58 0.04 -24.27
N ILE A 773 4.34 -0.21 -23.82
CA ILE A 773 3.37 0.85 -23.53
C ILE A 773 3.88 1.72 -22.37
N LYS A 774 4.38 1.10 -21.32
CA LYS A 774 4.95 1.77 -20.15
C LYS A 774 6.05 2.74 -20.55
N GLY A 775 7.05 2.27 -21.28
CA GLY A 775 8.15 3.11 -21.75
C GLY A 775 7.69 4.28 -22.62
N GLU A 776 6.68 4.08 -23.47
CA GLU A 776 6.12 5.16 -24.29
C GLU A 776 5.32 6.18 -23.45
N LEU A 777 4.55 5.74 -22.46
CA LEU A 777 3.83 6.63 -21.54
C LEU A 777 4.79 7.44 -20.68
N GLU A 778 5.83 6.82 -20.16
CA GLU A 778 6.92 7.47 -19.41
C GLU A 778 7.67 8.51 -20.27
N ALA A 779 8.03 8.15 -21.51
CA ALA A 779 8.68 9.05 -22.45
C ALA A 779 7.76 10.23 -22.85
N ALA A 780 6.47 9.99 -22.96
CA ALA A 780 5.51 11.06 -23.23
C ALA A 780 5.37 12.01 -22.04
N ALA A 781 5.32 11.49 -20.84
CA ALA A 781 5.18 12.28 -19.62
C ALA A 781 6.42 13.12 -19.33
N PHE A 782 7.57 12.51 -19.24
CA PHE A 782 8.81 13.15 -18.76
C PHE A 782 9.75 13.60 -19.89
N GLY A 783 9.63 12.99 -21.06
CA GLY A 783 10.42 13.35 -22.25
C GLY A 783 9.68 14.22 -23.27
N ASN A 784 8.37 14.40 -23.13
CA ASN A 784 7.49 15.05 -24.12
C ASN A 784 7.62 14.43 -25.53
N VAL A 785 7.80 13.11 -25.59
CA VAL A 785 7.91 12.32 -26.82
C VAL A 785 6.52 11.87 -27.26
N PRO A 786 6.02 12.27 -28.42
CA PRO A 786 4.70 11.84 -28.88
C PRO A 786 4.61 10.34 -29.10
N ILE A 787 3.50 9.72 -28.66
CA ILE A 787 3.23 8.31 -28.90
C ILE A 787 2.72 8.11 -30.33
N HIS A 788 3.36 7.20 -31.04
CA HIS A 788 3.00 6.82 -32.39
C HIS A 788 2.53 5.37 -32.42
N GLY A 789 1.36 5.12 -32.98
CA GLY A 789 0.86 3.73 -33.12
C GLY A 789 -0.02 3.23 -31.98
N ALA A 790 -0.47 4.09 -31.09
CA ALA A 790 -1.35 3.72 -29.96
C ALA A 790 -2.53 2.79 -30.34
N GLY A 791 -3.13 2.97 -31.52
CA GLY A 791 -4.22 2.10 -31.97
C GLY A 791 -3.83 0.63 -32.15
N GLY A 792 -2.59 0.35 -32.58
CA GLY A 792 -2.09 -1.03 -32.68
C GLY A 792 -1.84 -1.67 -31.33
N GLN A 793 -1.32 -0.90 -30.39
CA GLN A 793 -1.09 -1.34 -29.00
C GLN A 793 -2.41 -1.57 -28.26
N ILE A 794 -3.39 -0.66 -28.42
CA ILE A 794 -4.74 -0.85 -27.86
C ILE A 794 -5.37 -2.12 -28.38
N LEU A 795 -5.25 -2.40 -29.70
CA LEU A 795 -5.75 -3.65 -30.26
C LEU A 795 -5.02 -4.88 -29.69
N GLY A 796 -3.68 -4.80 -29.55
CA GLY A 796 -2.88 -5.86 -28.93
C GLY A 796 -3.31 -6.14 -27.49
N CYS A 797 -3.52 -5.08 -26.70
CA CYS A 797 -4.02 -5.18 -25.33
C CYS A 797 -5.40 -5.86 -25.30
N GLN A 798 -6.36 -5.39 -26.12
CA GLN A 798 -7.70 -5.99 -26.17
C GLN A 798 -7.66 -7.48 -26.56
N LEU A 799 -6.74 -7.89 -27.44
CA LEU A 799 -6.57 -9.29 -27.82
C LEU A 799 -6.01 -10.14 -26.67
N LEU A 800 -5.10 -9.60 -25.86
CA LEU A 800 -4.57 -10.31 -24.68
C LEU A 800 -5.63 -10.44 -23.59
N LEU A 801 -6.37 -9.38 -23.30
CA LEU A 801 -7.50 -9.43 -22.37
C LEU A 801 -8.53 -10.49 -22.80
N HIS A 802 -8.88 -10.54 -24.10
CA HIS A 802 -9.81 -11.54 -24.59
C HIS A 802 -9.28 -12.97 -24.46
N ARG A 803 -7.97 -13.20 -24.66
CA ARG A 803 -7.37 -14.51 -24.48
C ARG A 803 -7.35 -14.95 -23.01
N ALA A 804 -7.14 -14.04 -22.09
CA ALA A 804 -7.25 -14.34 -20.66
C ALA A 804 -8.70 -14.73 -20.30
N ASP A 805 -9.70 -13.98 -20.78
CA ASP A 805 -11.13 -14.30 -20.60
C ASP A 805 -11.51 -15.67 -21.22
N GLU A 806 -10.97 -16.01 -22.40
CA GLU A 806 -11.18 -17.34 -23.00
C GLU A 806 -10.59 -18.45 -22.12
N LEU A 807 -9.41 -18.24 -21.53
CA LEU A 807 -8.76 -19.22 -20.66
C LEU A 807 -9.56 -19.39 -19.36
N ALA A 808 -9.94 -18.30 -18.70
CA ALA A 808 -10.80 -18.31 -17.51
C ALA A 808 -12.15 -19.01 -17.75
N SER A 809 -12.73 -18.84 -18.95
CA SER A 809 -14.03 -19.43 -19.30
C SER A 809 -13.95 -20.92 -19.64
N SER A 810 -12.76 -21.44 -19.92
CA SER A 810 -12.52 -22.83 -20.30
C SER A 810 -12.15 -23.75 -19.12
N GLY A 811 -11.77 -23.19 -17.96
CA GLY A 811 -11.45 -23.90 -16.70
C GLY A 811 -12.74 -24.17 -15.93
#